data_3da27b1433eaadb9947273782b65de87
#
_entry.id   3da27b1433eaadb9947273782b65de87
#
_cell.length_a   1.000
_cell.length_b   1.000
_cell.length_c   1.000
_cell.angle_alpha   90.00
_cell.angle_beta   90.00
_cell.angle_gamma   90.00
#
_symmetry.space_group_name_H-M   'P 1'
#
loop_
_entity.id
_entity.type
_entity.pdbx_description
1 polymer ?
#
loop_
_entity_poly.entity_id
_entity_poly.type
_entity_poly.pdbx_seq_one_letter_code
_entity_poly.pdbx_strand_id
1 'polypeptide(L)'
;MWHVAYVKESPDVLLQALRTLTGKPTADFHPSQREAIESLVTRRERLILVQRTGWGKSAVYFVATHLLRSEGLGATLLISPLLSLMRNQIDAAERLGLRTLSINTDSETTISELATQIEADDVDLIVISPERLANPEFADTVMPLIGRRPGLTVIDEVHCISDWGHDFRPDYQRIGRLLNSYPEGLPILGCTATANKRVMEDARRQLGDAAVVQRGALVRNGLALGVLKLPNQADRLAWLSAHIPTFQGSGIVYCLTTRDVESVTKWLVDAGLNARRYHSRLSSQEKQEAEQELLNGSLKILVATTALGMGYDNPAIGFVVHFQSPGSVVQYYQQVGRAGRALQQSRGVLLCGSEDEDILMWFIDEAFPGELQIREVLDVLDAEEQPVTVHQIGASVNMKLGLIEHVLNQLDVAGVVRRVGWQKYERTLATWTYPTEHVADIARIRRSELAQMRAYADSDGCRMAFLTRALDDDSLAACGICDNCTGTPVSRELDPDEVQQASQFLNEQYGEIKPRAKDAHGKRIPENERIAEGRYLCRWGDAGYGELVRRGKQTDGRFADELVAALAQLVARWNFELAPVGVTYIPSDRHPLLVPDLAERLARILGLPLFDILEKTRRVEPQKTMANSAHQGRNVEGAFALRSSSVLPVELGPVILLDDIVDSRWTLTEAGRVLRLEGFPTVYPLALASTAQ
;
A
#
# COMPACT_ATOMS: atom_id res chain seq x y z
N MET A 1 -39.32 -31.72 4.61
CA MET A 1 -40.24 -31.32 3.54
C MET A 1 -41.29 -30.25 3.95
N TRP A 2 -41.43 -29.91 5.25
CA TRP A 2 -42.43 -28.91 5.73
C TRP A 2 -41.91 -27.50 5.92
N HIS A 3 -40.60 -27.28 5.97
CA HIS A 3 -40.00 -25.90 6.17
C HIS A 3 -39.75 -25.13 4.88
N VAL A 4 -39.58 -25.76 3.73
CA VAL A 4 -39.37 -25.08 2.44
C VAL A 4 -40.64 -24.33 1.99
N ALA A 5 -41.83 -24.70 2.50
CA ALA A 5 -43.07 -24.02 2.22
C ALA A 5 -43.24 -22.65 2.90
N TYR A 6 -42.61 -22.45 4.08
CA TYR A 6 -42.81 -21.24 4.90
C TYR A 6 -42.17 -19.98 4.31
N VAL A 7 -41.02 -20.12 3.64
CA VAL A 7 -40.34 -18.96 2.99
C VAL A 7 -41.04 -18.51 1.71
N LYS A 8 -41.82 -19.41 1.08
CA LYS A 8 -42.59 -19.09 -0.11
C LYS A 8 -43.89 -18.30 0.17
N GLU A 9 -44.41 -18.36 1.40
CA GLU A 9 -45.75 -17.80 1.72
C GLU A 9 -45.74 -16.45 2.46
N SER A 10 -44.54 -15.91 2.90
CA SER A 10 -44.50 -14.62 3.55
C SER A 10 -43.46 -13.69 2.94
N PRO A 11 -43.85 -12.79 2.00
CA PRO A 11 -43.01 -11.71 1.52
C PRO A 11 -42.47 -10.82 2.64
N ASP A 12 -43.03 -10.93 3.82
CA ASP A 12 -42.81 -10.04 4.98
C ASP A 12 -41.50 -10.37 5.77
N VAL A 13 -41.12 -11.64 5.89
CA VAL A 13 -39.96 -12.06 6.70
C VAL A 13 -38.64 -11.51 6.16
N LEU A 14 -38.42 -11.60 4.85
CA LEU A 14 -37.23 -11.06 4.19
C LEU A 14 -37.15 -9.51 4.35
N LEU A 15 -38.29 -8.85 4.14
CA LEU A 15 -38.36 -7.40 4.26
C LEU A 15 -38.19 -6.93 5.70
N GLN A 16 -38.74 -7.68 6.67
CA GLN A 16 -38.57 -7.40 8.07
C GLN A 16 -37.10 -7.55 8.51
N ALA A 17 -36.41 -8.60 8.09
CA ALA A 17 -34.99 -8.79 8.35
C ALA A 17 -34.16 -7.62 7.75
N LEU A 18 -34.46 -7.18 6.51
CA LEU A 18 -33.78 -6.02 5.92
C LEU A 18 -34.01 -4.72 6.71
N ARG A 19 -35.23 -4.48 7.17
CA ARG A 19 -35.59 -3.29 7.98
C ARG A 19 -34.91 -3.31 9.33
N THR A 20 -34.83 -4.45 9.98
CA THR A 20 -34.11 -4.63 11.23
C THR A 20 -32.62 -4.39 11.04
N LEU A 21 -32.00 -4.99 10.01
CA LEU A 21 -30.59 -4.82 9.66
C LEU A 21 -30.23 -3.33 9.43
N THR A 22 -31.07 -2.63 8.66
CA THR A 22 -30.80 -1.24 8.28
C THR A 22 -31.21 -0.23 9.35
N GLY A 23 -32.01 -0.64 10.34
CA GLY A 23 -32.64 0.25 11.33
C GLY A 23 -33.65 1.24 10.71
N LYS A 24 -34.10 0.98 9.49
CA LYS A 24 -35.02 1.87 8.73
C LYS A 24 -36.36 1.17 8.48
N PRO A 25 -37.45 1.57 9.13
CA PRO A 25 -38.76 0.94 8.93
C PRO A 25 -39.31 0.99 7.50
N THR A 26 -38.81 1.95 6.70
CA THR A 26 -39.23 2.15 5.30
C THR A 26 -38.25 1.56 4.30
N ALA A 27 -37.22 0.82 4.76
CA ALA A 27 -36.27 0.18 3.86
C ALA A 27 -36.99 -0.82 2.95
N ASP A 28 -36.56 -0.86 1.70
CA ASP A 28 -37.01 -1.82 0.70
C ASP A 28 -35.79 -2.37 -0.07
N PHE A 29 -35.97 -3.50 -0.73
CA PHE A 29 -34.93 -4.14 -1.51
C PHE A 29 -34.53 -3.31 -2.72
N HIS A 30 -33.24 -3.21 -2.95
CA HIS A 30 -32.74 -2.78 -4.25
C HIS A 30 -33.08 -3.81 -5.34
N PRO A 31 -33.18 -3.39 -6.62
CA PRO A 31 -33.39 -4.32 -7.72
C PRO A 31 -32.45 -5.53 -7.62
N SER A 32 -33.01 -6.73 -7.81
CA SER A 32 -32.30 -8.02 -7.74
C SER A 32 -31.71 -8.43 -6.39
N GLN A 33 -31.83 -7.62 -5.33
CA GLN A 33 -31.29 -7.94 -4.00
C GLN A 33 -32.06 -9.11 -3.35
N ARG A 34 -33.39 -9.09 -3.47
CA ARG A 34 -34.25 -10.16 -3.01
C ARG A 34 -33.94 -11.47 -3.73
N GLU A 35 -33.82 -11.43 -5.05
CA GLU A 35 -33.47 -12.58 -5.88
C GLU A 35 -32.14 -13.22 -5.47
N ALA A 36 -31.12 -12.39 -5.14
CA ALA A 36 -29.84 -12.87 -4.63
C ALA A 36 -29.97 -13.62 -3.29
N ILE A 37 -30.82 -13.12 -2.38
CA ILE A 37 -31.09 -13.80 -1.09
C ILE A 37 -31.82 -15.13 -1.35
N GLU A 38 -32.84 -15.14 -2.22
CA GLU A 38 -33.60 -16.35 -2.57
C GLU A 38 -32.71 -17.41 -3.25
N SER A 39 -31.72 -16.96 -4.08
CA SER A 39 -30.71 -17.84 -4.68
C SER A 39 -29.94 -18.61 -3.61
N LEU A 40 -29.50 -17.93 -2.56
CA LEU A 40 -28.72 -18.52 -1.48
C LEU A 40 -29.57 -19.37 -0.51
N VAL A 41 -30.73 -18.85 -0.12
CA VAL A 41 -31.55 -19.46 0.94
C VAL A 41 -32.42 -20.60 0.40
N THR A 42 -33.11 -20.37 -0.72
CA THR A 42 -34.08 -21.32 -1.25
C THR A 42 -33.48 -22.30 -2.25
N ARG A 43 -32.67 -21.79 -3.19
CA ARG A 43 -32.09 -22.61 -4.25
C ARG A 43 -30.73 -23.22 -3.89
N ARG A 44 -30.10 -22.75 -2.80
CA ARG A 44 -28.78 -23.22 -2.34
C ARG A 44 -27.70 -23.12 -3.42
N GLU A 45 -27.76 -22.07 -4.21
CA GLU A 45 -26.86 -21.87 -5.34
C GLU A 45 -25.52 -21.30 -4.89
N ARG A 46 -24.49 -21.52 -5.71
CA ARG A 46 -23.27 -20.75 -5.70
C ARG A 46 -23.49 -19.50 -6.54
N LEU A 47 -23.38 -18.32 -5.92
CA LEU A 47 -23.71 -17.03 -6.53
C LEU A 47 -22.50 -16.12 -6.59
N ILE A 48 -22.25 -15.51 -7.74
CA ILE A 48 -21.31 -14.40 -7.89
C ILE A 48 -22.11 -13.12 -8.11
N LEU A 49 -22.04 -12.21 -7.14
CA LEU A 49 -22.81 -10.97 -7.12
C LEU A 49 -21.92 -9.79 -7.47
N VAL A 50 -22.10 -9.22 -8.68
CA VAL A 50 -21.39 -8.05 -9.17
C VAL A 50 -22.29 -6.83 -9.09
N GLN A 51 -22.06 -5.98 -8.10
CA GLN A 51 -22.88 -4.79 -7.84
C GLN A 51 -22.00 -3.62 -7.39
N ARG A 52 -22.35 -2.41 -7.82
CA ARG A 52 -21.62 -1.20 -7.44
C ARG A 52 -21.45 -1.07 -5.92
N THR A 53 -20.43 -0.33 -5.48
CA THR A 53 -20.27 0.01 -4.07
C THR A 53 -21.50 0.77 -3.55
N GLY A 54 -21.93 0.49 -2.31
CA GLY A 54 -23.12 1.12 -1.71
C GLY A 54 -24.48 0.56 -2.19
N TRP A 55 -24.52 -0.50 -3.02
CA TRP A 55 -25.77 -1.18 -3.41
C TRP A 55 -26.37 -2.05 -2.28
N GLY A 56 -25.59 -2.37 -1.26
CA GLY A 56 -26.08 -3.20 -0.15
C GLY A 56 -25.77 -4.69 -0.32
N LYS A 57 -24.58 -5.04 -0.90
CA LYS A 57 -24.11 -6.43 -0.99
C LYS A 57 -24.09 -7.12 0.38
N SER A 58 -23.71 -6.40 1.44
CA SER A 58 -23.65 -6.93 2.81
C SER A 58 -25.04 -7.33 3.34
N ALA A 59 -26.09 -6.62 2.98
CA ALA A 59 -27.45 -6.99 3.38
C ALA A 59 -27.86 -8.38 2.84
N VAL A 60 -27.36 -8.75 1.64
CA VAL A 60 -27.66 -10.07 1.06
C VAL A 60 -27.17 -11.20 1.96
N TYR A 61 -25.88 -11.16 2.37
CA TYR A 61 -25.35 -12.25 3.16
C TYR A 61 -25.76 -12.20 4.64
N PHE A 62 -26.03 -11.05 5.24
CA PHE A 62 -26.56 -10.98 6.60
C PHE A 62 -27.99 -11.52 6.68
N VAL A 63 -28.86 -11.12 5.78
CA VAL A 63 -30.23 -11.64 5.72
C VAL A 63 -30.20 -13.13 5.40
N ALA A 64 -29.39 -13.57 4.44
CA ALA A 64 -29.24 -15.00 4.14
C ALA A 64 -28.73 -15.79 5.34
N THR A 65 -27.71 -15.30 6.07
CA THR A 65 -27.22 -15.93 7.32
C THR A 65 -28.32 -16.08 8.34
N HIS A 66 -29.07 -15.02 8.63
CA HIS A 66 -30.15 -15.05 9.61
C HIS A 66 -31.20 -16.12 9.27
N LEU A 67 -31.59 -16.24 8.02
CA LEU A 67 -32.57 -17.23 7.58
C LEU A 67 -32.00 -18.65 7.61
N LEU A 68 -30.79 -18.85 7.11
CA LEU A 68 -30.14 -20.16 7.08
C LEU A 68 -29.91 -20.71 8.50
N ARG A 69 -29.55 -19.83 9.44
CA ARG A 69 -29.43 -20.18 10.87
C ARG A 69 -30.81 -20.59 11.45
N SER A 70 -31.87 -19.86 11.09
CA SER A 70 -33.22 -20.24 11.55
C SER A 70 -33.69 -21.59 11.01
N GLU A 71 -33.17 -22.03 9.86
CA GLU A 71 -33.39 -23.36 9.29
C GLU A 71 -32.47 -24.45 9.87
N GLY A 72 -31.57 -24.09 10.79
CA GLY A 72 -30.69 -25.01 11.47
C GLY A 72 -29.38 -25.34 10.76
N LEU A 73 -28.95 -24.53 9.75
CA LEU A 73 -27.62 -24.68 9.19
C LEU A 73 -26.55 -24.18 10.18
N GLY A 74 -25.28 -24.53 9.91
CA GLY A 74 -24.14 -24.08 10.69
C GLY A 74 -23.85 -22.58 10.53
N ALA A 75 -22.79 -22.11 11.20
CA ALA A 75 -22.35 -20.74 11.14
C ALA A 75 -21.92 -20.33 9.71
N THR A 76 -22.18 -19.08 9.36
CA THR A 76 -21.66 -18.48 8.11
C THR A 76 -20.19 -18.16 8.26
N LEU A 77 -19.36 -18.53 7.29
CA LEU A 77 -17.97 -18.12 7.18
C LEU A 77 -17.87 -16.95 6.21
N LEU A 78 -17.54 -15.76 6.72
CA LEU A 78 -17.28 -14.55 5.91
C LEU A 78 -15.78 -14.32 5.81
N ILE A 79 -15.25 -14.46 4.60
CA ILE A 79 -13.84 -14.16 4.27
C ILE A 79 -13.80 -12.77 3.67
N SER A 80 -13.16 -11.82 4.37
CA SER A 80 -13.07 -10.42 3.96
C SER A 80 -11.63 -9.91 4.09
N PRO A 81 -11.12 -9.12 3.10
CA PRO A 81 -9.72 -8.74 3.07
C PRO A 81 -9.34 -7.63 4.05
N LEU A 82 -10.29 -7.05 4.80
CA LEU A 82 -10.08 -5.83 5.56
C LEU A 82 -10.70 -5.86 6.97
N LEU A 83 -9.84 -5.61 7.96
CA LEU A 83 -10.21 -5.54 9.37
C LEU A 83 -11.13 -4.36 9.71
N SER A 84 -10.92 -3.19 9.10
CA SER A 84 -11.76 -2.00 9.32
C SER A 84 -13.20 -2.20 8.85
N LEU A 85 -13.39 -2.92 7.75
CA LEU A 85 -14.70 -3.29 7.23
C LEU A 85 -15.43 -4.25 8.17
N MET A 86 -14.69 -5.18 8.78
CA MET A 86 -15.26 -6.20 9.66
C MET A 86 -16.02 -5.60 10.85
N ARG A 87 -15.56 -4.50 11.45
CA ARG A 87 -16.23 -3.87 12.60
C ARG A 87 -17.63 -3.36 12.24
N ASN A 88 -17.74 -2.57 11.18
CA ASN A 88 -19.03 -2.07 10.73
C ASN A 88 -19.99 -3.20 10.30
N GLN A 89 -19.43 -4.32 9.82
CA GLN A 89 -20.19 -5.52 9.47
C GLN A 89 -20.67 -6.25 10.72
N ILE A 90 -19.84 -6.36 11.75
CA ILE A 90 -20.21 -6.95 13.05
C ILE A 90 -21.37 -6.18 13.66
N ASP A 91 -21.26 -4.87 13.79
CA ASP A 91 -22.31 -4.01 14.33
C ASP A 91 -23.64 -4.15 13.55
N ALA A 92 -23.58 -4.35 12.24
CA ALA A 92 -24.75 -4.59 11.41
C ALA A 92 -25.37 -5.96 11.64
N ALA A 93 -24.55 -7.02 11.78
CA ALA A 93 -24.99 -8.38 12.06
C ALA A 93 -25.64 -8.50 13.44
N GLU A 94 -25.09 -7.84 14.45
CA GLU A 94 -25.62 -7.81 15.82
C GLU A 94 -27.02 -7.21 15.88
N ARG A 95 -27.35 -6.22 15.03
CA ARG A 95 -28.73 -5.69 14.92
C ARG A 95 -29.74 -6.72 14.49
N LEU A 96 -29.32 -7.74 13.72
CA LEU A 96 -30.16 -8.91 13.37
C LEU A 96 -30.18 -9.98 14.47
N GLY A 97 -29.49 -9.76 15.60
CA GLY A 97 -29.35 -10.74 16.66
C GLY A 97 -28.36 -11.87 16.32
N LEU A 98 -27.50 -11.70 15.33
CA LEU A 98 -26.47 -12.68 14.97
C LEU A 98 -25.28 -12.58 15.94
N ARG A 99 -24.92 -13.72 16.54
CA ARG A 99 -23.73 -13.87 17.39
C ARG A 99 -22.51 -13.92 16.47
N THR A 100 -21.72 -12.85 16.47
CA THR A 100 -20.62 -12.67 15.53
C THR A 100 -19.27 -12.79 16.23
N LEU A 101 -18.34 -13.55 15.63
CA LEU A 101 -16.95 -13.63 16.04
C LEU A 101 -16.04 -13.19 14.92
N SER A 102 -15.05 -12.38 15.26
CA SER A 102 -14.00 -11.96 14.35
C SER A 102 -12.65 -12.45 14.83
N ILE A 103 -11.88 -13.08 13.95
CA ILE A 103 -10.50 -13.46 14.21
C ILE A 103 -9.59 -12.63 13.32
N ASN A 104 -8.88 -11.70 13.92
CA ASN A 104 -7.87 -10.88 13.29
C ASN A 104 -6.59 -10.89 14.13
N THR A 105 -5.54 -10.19 13.68
CA THR A 105 -4.27 -10.08 14.41
C THR A 105 -4.40 -9.40 15.76
N ASP A 106 -5.42 -8.57 15.93
CA ASP A 106 -5.66 -7.73 17.11
C ASP A 106 -6.81 -8.30 17.98
N SER A 107 -7.41 -9.46 17.60
CA SER A 107 -8.52 -10.05 18.38
C SER A 107 -8.00 -10.76 19.63
N GLU A 108 -8.69 -10.57 20.74
CA GLU A 108 -8.44 -11.28 22.00
C GLU A 108 -8.89 -12.75 21.95
N THR A 109 -9.78 -13.11 21.00
CA THR A 109 -10.32 -14.46 20.87
C THR A 109 -9.28 -15.41 20.29
N THR A 110 -9.00 -16.49 21.00
CA THR A 110 -8.10 -17.56 20.56
C THR A 110 -8.80 -18.53 19.60
N ILE A 111 -8.01 -19.27 18.81
CA ILE A 111 -8.54 -20.33 17.92
C ILE A 111 -9.26 -21.42 18.72
N SER A 112 -8.76 -21.75 19.91
CA SER A 112 -9.37 -22.75 20.81
C SER A 112 -10.73 -22.28 21.34
N GLU A 113 -10.88 -21.03 21.72
CA GLU A 113 -12.16 -20.45 22.15
C GLU A 113 -13.18 -20.43 21.02
N LEU A 114 -12.75 -20.06 19.80
CA LEU A 114 -13.61 -20.15 18.62
C LEU A 114 -14.08 -21.57 18.36
N ALA A 115 -13.18 -22.56 18.42
CA ALA A 115 -13.53 -23.96 18.23
C ALA A 115 -14.60 -24.40 19.23
N THR A 116 -14.43 -24.06 20.51
CA THR A 116 -15.40 -24.35 21.58
C THR A 116 -16.77 -23.72 21.30
N GLN A 117 -16.82 -22.48 20.83
CA GLN A 117 -18.09 -21.81 20.52
C GLN A 117 -18.78 -22.40 19.29
N ILE A 118 -18.00 -22.82 18.28
CA ILE A 118 -18.57 -23.49 17.09
C ILE A 118 -19.17 -24.85 17.50
N GLU A 119 -18.48 -25.63 18.34
CA GLU A 119 -18.98 -26.92 18.85
C GLU A 119 -20.25 -26.75 19.70
N ALA A 120 -20.33 -25.68 20.49
CA ALA A 120 -21.50 -25.35 21.29
C ALA A 120 -22.65 -24.74 20.47
N ASP A 121 -22.48 -24.48 19.17
CA ASP A 121 -23.40 -23.74 18.27
C ASP A 121 -23.74 -22.32 18.77
N ASP A 122 -22.79 -21.70 19.47
CA ASP A 122 -22.93 -20.36 20.05
C ASP A 122 -22.47 -19.22 19.14
N VAL A 123 -22.16 -19.52 17.88
CA VAL A 123 -21.75 -18.53 16.86
C VAL A 123 -22.58 -18.69 15.59
N ASP A 124 -23.00 -17.56 15.02
CA ASP A 124 -23.82 -17.50 13.80
C ASP A 124 -23.03 -16.98 12.60
N LEU A 125 -22.03 -16.13 12.84
CA LEU A 125 -21.18 -15.53 11.80
C LEU A 125 -19.73 -15.49 12.26
N ILE A 126 -18.84 -16.10 11.50
CA ILE A 126 -17.39 -16.10 11.69
C ILE A 126 -16.79 -15.20 10.63
N VAL A 127 -16.09 -14.13 11.04
CA VAL A 127 -15.44 -13.16 10.13
C VAL A 127 -13.93 -13.35 10.21
N ILE A 128 -13.30 -13.67 9.07
CA ILE A 128 -11.85 -13.91 9.00
C ILE A 128 -11.21 -13.16 7.85
N SER A 129 -9.91 -12.88 7.98
CA SER A 129 -9.10 -12.47 6.84
C SER A 129 -8.58 -13.68 6.05
N PRO A 130 -8.32 -13.54 4.73
CA PRO A 130 -7.82 -14.66 3.91
C PRO A 130 -6.48 -15.23 4.42
N GLU A 131 -5.62 -14.39 5.01
CA GLU A 131 -4.34 -14.80 5.59
C GLU A 131 -4.51 -15.81 6.74
N ARG A 132 -5.66 -15.79 7.42
CA ARG A 132 -5.99 -16.77 8.48
C ARG A 132 -6.19 -18.18 7.96
N LEU A 133 -6.59 -18.35 6.71
CA LEU A 133 -6.66 -19.66 6.08
C LEU A 133 -5.29 -20.34 5.93
N ALA A 134 -4.21 -19.53 5.98
CA ALA A 134 -2.84 -20.03 6.00
C ALA A 134 -2.35 -20.47 7.38
N ASN A 135 -3.10 -20.18 8.44
CA ASN A 135 -2.74 -20.59 9.81
C ASN A 135 -3.02 -22.09 9.99
N PRO A 136 -1.98 -22.93 10.25
CA PRO A 136 -2.16 -24.37 10.42
C PRO A 136 -3.12 -24.71 11.56
N GLU A 137 -3.05 -24.01 12.70
CA GLU A 137 -3.93 -24.24 13.85
C GLU A 137 -5.40 -23.98 13.48
N PHE A 138 -5.69 -22.91 12.71
CA PHE A 138 -7.03 -22.64 12.22
C PHE A 138 -7.51 -23.73 11.24
N ALA A 139 -6.64 -24.12 10.31
CA ALA A 139 -6.96 -25.17 9.32
C ALA A 139 -7.21 -26.53 9.97
N ASP A 140 -6.42 -26.89 10.99
CA ASP A 140 -6.50 -28.22 11.64
C ASP A 140 -7.61 -28.28 12.71
N THR A 141 -7.94 -27.15 13.35
CA THR A 141 -8.89 -27.11 14.46
C THR A 141 -10.28 -26.62 14.06
N VAL A 142 -10.37 -25.49 13.37
CA VAL A 142 -11.65 -24.81 13.10
C VAL A 142 -12.31 -25.30 11.82
N MET A 143 -11.53 -25.48 10.74
CA MET A 143 -12.08 -25.88 9.45
C MET A 143 -12.83 -27.22 9.47
N PRO A 144 -12.38 -28.28 10.18
CA PRO A 144 -13.13 -29.50 10.30
C PRO A 144 -14.46 -29.33 11.03
N LEU A 145 -14.55 -28.41 12.00
CA LEU A 145 -15.81 -28.14 12.74
C LEU A 145 -16.82 -27.43 11.81
N ILE A 146 -16.38 -26.44 11.04
CA ILE A 146 -17.21 -25.80 10.03
C ILE A 146 -17.69 -26.83 8.99
N GLY A 147 -16.80 -27.74 8.56
CA GLY A 147 -17.11 -28.77 7.58
C GLY A 147 -18.13 -29.82 8.06
N ARG A 148 -18.25 -30.08 9.36
CA ARG A 148 -19.25 -30.99 9.93
C ARG A 148 -20.68 -30.45 9.87
N ARG A 149 -20.84 -29.12 10.02
CA ARG A 149 -22.13 -28.44 9.94
C ARG A 149 -21.96 -27.12 9.15
N PRO A 150 -21.84 -27.23 7.84
CA PRO A 150 -21.57 -26.08 7.03
C PRO A 150 -22.78 -25.15 6.93
N GLY A 151 -22.51 -23.86 6.99
CA GLY A 151 -23.47 -22.80 6.69
C GLY A 151 -23.21 -22.16 5.34
N LEU A 152 -23.51 -20.86 5.21
CA LEU A 152 -23.15 -20.05 4.06
C LEU A 152 -21.65 -19.73 4.08
N THR A 153 -20.98 -19.80 2.95
CA THR A 153 -19.64 -19.23 2.79
C THR A 153 -19.71 -17.97 1.94
N VAL A 154 -19.21 -16.88 2.48
CA VAL A 154 -19.17 -15.58 1.80
C VAL A 154 -17.71 -15.19 1.53
N ILE A 155 -17.42 -14.86 0.27
CA ILE A 155 -16.13 -14.34 -0.17
C ILE A 155 -16.34 -12.90 -0.59
N ASP A 156 -16.00 -11.98 0.30
CA ASP A 156 -16.07 -10.57 -0.03
C ASP A 156 -14.87 -10.18 -0.88
N GLU A 157 -15.07 -9.24 -1.80
CA GLU A 157 -14.10 -8.83 -2.81
C GLU A 157 -13.51 -10.02 -3.60
N VAL A 158 -14.39 -10.89 -4.08
CA VAL A 158 -14.02 -12.12 -4.79
C VAL A 158 -13.09 -11.91 -5.99
N HIS A 159 -12.99 -10.67 -6.50
CA HIS A 159 -12.03 -10.34 -7.55
C HIS A 159 -10.55 -10.51 -7.13
N CYS A 160 -10.26 -10.48 -5.82
CA CYS A 160 -8.92 -10.74 -5.29
C CYS A 160 -8.44 -12.20 -5.51
N ILE A 161 -9.35 -13.08 -5.89
CA ILE A 161 -9.04 -14.50 -6.17
C ILE A 161 -8.31 -14.67 -7.52
N SER A 162 -8.51 -13.71 -8.43
CA SER A 162 -7.92 -13.74 -9.76
C SER A 162 -6.52 -13.16 -9.78
N ASP A 163 -5.57 -13.91 -10.32
CA ASP A 163 -4.17 -13.45 -10.54
C ASP A 163 -4.12 -12.21 -11.45
N TRP A 164 -5.18 -12.02 -12.24
CA TRP A 164 -5.38 -10.90 -13.16
C TRP A 164 -6.07 -9.71 -12.51
N GLY A 165 -6.51 -9.88 -11.26
CA GLY A 165 -7.13 -8.81 -10.49
C GLY A 165 -6.11 -7.73 -10.13
N HIS A 166 -6.54 -6.46 -10.15
CA HIS A 166 -5.69 -5.32 -9.76
C HIS A 166 -5.26 -5.38 -8.28
N ASP A 167 -5.87 -6.22 -7.48
CA ASP A 167 -5.65 -6.38 -6.04
C ASP A 167 -5.49 -7.85 -5.64
N PHE A 168 -4.78 -8.60 -6.49
CA PHE A 168 -4.50 -10.01 -6.27
C PHE A 168 -3.86 -10.25 -4.90
N ARG A 169 -4.41 -11.22 -4.17
CA ARG A 169 -3.89 -11.69 -2.90
C ARG A 169 -3.67 -13.20 -2.94
N PRO A 170 -2.43 -13.68 -2.81
CA PRO A 170 -2.11 -15.11 -2.88
C PRO A 170 -2.97 -15.98 -1.95
N ASP A 171 -3.30 -15.49 -0.76
CA ASP A 171 -4.10 -16.24 0.21
C ASP A 171 -5.53 -16.52 -0.25
N TYR A 172 -6.07 -15.73 -1.21
CA TYR A 172 -7.37 -16.03 -1.83
C TYR A 172 -7.36 -17.31 -2.68
N GLN A 173 -6.23 -17.73 -3.21
CA GLN A 173 -6.13 -19.03 -3.92
C GLN A 173 -6.39 -20.22 -2.99
N ARG A 174 -6.13 -20.07 -1.69
CA ARG A 174 -6.44 -21.11 -0.68
C ARG A 174 -7.94 -21.32 -0.55
N ILE A 175 -8.76 -20.30 -0.84
CA ILE A 175 -10.23 -20.38 -0.80
C ILE A 175 -10.71 -21.43 -1.81
N GLY A 176 -10.15 -21.46 -3.01
CA GLY A 176 -10.50 -22.47 -4.03
C GLY A 176 -10.31 -23.90 -3.53
N ARG A 177 -9.21 -24.19 -2.80
CA ARG A 177 -8.97 -25.51 -2.20
C ARG A 177 -10.00 -25.84 -1.13
N LEU A 178 -10.37 -24.85 -0.30
CA LEU A 178 -11.42 -24.99 0.71
C LEU A 178 -12.76 -25.34 0.06
N LEU A 179 -13.17 -24.58 -0.95
CA LEU A 179 -14.45 -24.77 -1.63
C LEU A 179 -14.56 -26.10 -2.36
N ASN A 180 -13.44 -26.64 -2.85
CA ASN A 180 -13.39 -27.96 -3.48
C ASN A 180 -13.61 -29.11 -2.48
N SER A 181 -13.40 -28.87 -1.19
CA SER A 181 -13.68 -29.86 -0.12
C SER A 181 -15.13 -29.83 0.36
N TYR A 182 -15.94 -28.86 -0.08
CA TYR A 182 -17.33 -28.73 0.36
C TYR A 182 -18.27 -29.64 -0.43
N PRO A 183 -19.30 -30.20 0.25
CA PRO A 183 -20.35 -30.95 -0.41
C PRO A 183 -21.09 -30.10 -1.46
N GLU A 184 -21.62 -30.76 -2.49
CA GLU A 184 -22.52 -30.11 -3.42
C GLU A 184 -23.81 -29.64 -2.70
N GLY A 185 -24.38 -28.49 -3.16
CA GLY A 185 -25.61 -27.93 -2.58
C GLY A 185 -25.40 -27.03 -1.37
N LEU A 186 -24.13 -26.70 -1.00
CA LEU A 186 -23.87 -25.62 -0.05
C LEU A 186 -23.91 -24.25 -0.75
N PRO A 187 -24.62 -23.27 -0.15
CA PRO A 187 -24.65 -21.92 -0.71
C PRO A 187 -23.28 -21.25 -0.52
N ILE A 188 -22.77 -20.68 -1.60
CA ILE A 188 -21.55 -19.88 -1.61
C ILE A 188 -21.85 -18.55 -2.28
N LEU A 189 -21.41 -17.45 -1.69
CA LEU A 189 -21.57 -16.12 -2.24
C LEU A 189 -20.21 -15.46 -2.47
N GLY A 190 -19.86 -15.17 -3.70
CA GLY A 190 -18.77 -14.26 -4.03
C GLY A 190 -19.31 -12.86 -4.29
N CYS A 191 -18.83 -11.84 -3.56
CA CYS A 191 -19.23 -10.44 -3.75
C CYS A 191 -18.11 -9.61 -4.34
N THR A 192 -18.42 -8.71 -5.30
CA THR A 192 -17.48 -7.70 -5.76
C THR A 192 -18.19 -6.48 -6.35
N ALA A 193 -17.50 -5.35 -6.37
CA ALA A 193 -17.95 -4.16 -7.11
C ALA A 193 -17.23 -4.00 -8.46
N THR A 194 -16.16 -4.74 -8.68
CA THR A 194 -15.21 -4.51 -9.77
C THR A 194 -14.71 -5.83 -10.34
N ALA A 195 -15.43 -6.39 -11.27
CA ALA A 195 -14.97 -7.57 -11.98
C ALA A 195 -15.31 -7.45 -13.47
N ASN A 196 -14.29 -7.47 -14.32
CA ASN A 196 -14.45 -7.65 -15.75
C ASN A 196 -14.65 -9.15 -16.09
N LYS A 197 -14.95 -9.47 -17.34
CA LYS A 197 -15.21 -10.85 -17.79
C LYS A 197 -14.12 -11.83 -17.40
N ARG A 198 -12.85 -11.44 -17.52
CA ARG A 198 -11.71 -12.31 -17.16
C ARG A 198 -11.69 -12.66 -15.69
N VAL A 199 -11.78 -11.65 -14.82
CA VAL A 199 -11.83 -11.85 -13.36
C VAL A 199 -13.05 -12.69 -12.98
N MET A 200 -14.18 -12.51 -13.68
CA MET A 200 -15.39 -13.32 -13.47
C MET A 200 -15.19 -14.78 -13.87
N GLU A 201 -14.51 -15.05 -14.97
CA GLU A 201 -14.19 -16.42 -15.40
C GLU A 201 -13.29 -17.13 -14.40
N ASP A 202 -12.28 -16.43 -13.85
CA ASP A 202 -11.43 -16.99 -12.81
C ASP A 202 -12.19 -17.27 -11.51
N ALA A 203 -12.98 -16.31 -11.05
CA ALA A 203 -13.83 -16.48 -9.88
C ALA A 203 -14.80 -17.67 -10.08
N ARG A 204 -15.40 -17.80 -11.27
CA ARG A 204 -16.28 -18.90 -11.61
C ARG A 204 -15.58 -20.25 -11.58
N ARG A 205 -14.37 -20.35 -12.16
CA ARG A 205 -13.58 -21.60 -12.10
C ARG A 205 -13.27 -22.03 -10.65
N GLN A 206 -13.06 -21.08 -9.75
CA GLN A 206 -12.76 -21.41 -8.35
C GLN A 206 -14.01 -21.65 -7.50
N LEU A 207 -15.12 -20.95 -7.76
CA LEU A 207 -16.39 -21.20 -7.07
C LEU A 207 -17.14 -22.43 -7.62
N GLY A 208 -16.76 -22.92 -8.79
CA GLY A 208 -17.37 -24.01 -9.53
C GLY A 208 -18.12 -23.52 -10.77
N ASP A 209 -18.07 -24.30 -11.85
CA ASP A 209 -18.65 -23.93 -13.16
C ASP A 209 -20.17 -23.71 -13.12
N ALA A 210 -20.86 -24.29 -12.15
CA ALA A 210 -22.30 -24.12 -11.93
C ALA A 210 -22.65 -22.80 -11.21
N ALA A 211 -21.66 -21.96 -10.84
CA ALA A 211 -21.93 -20.70 -10.16
C ALA A 211 -22.73 -19.74 -11.05
N VAL A 212 -23.86 -19.25 -10.50
CA VAL A 212 -24.72 -18.26 -11.12
C VAL A 212 -24.10 -16.88 -11.00
N VAL A 213 -24.09 -16.10 -12.06
CA VAL A 213 -23.60 -14.72 -12.06
C VAL A 213 -24.77 -13.76 -12.10
N GLN A 214 -24.90 -12.93 -11.08
CA GLN A 214 -25.88 -11.85 -11.04
C GLN A 214 -25.16 -10.50 -11.10
N ARG A 215 -25.38 -9.75 -12.18
CA ARG A 215 -24.71 -8.48 -12.45
C ARG A 215 -25.72 -7.35 -12.56
N GLY A 216 -25.48 -6.25 -11.82
CA GLY A 216 -26.25 -5.03 -11.94
C GLY A 216 -25.48 -3.90 -12.62
N ALA A 217 -26.17 -2.78 -12.84
CA ALA A 217 -25.55 -1.59 -13.38
C ALA A 217 -24.52 -1.00 -12.42
N LEU A 218 -23.36 -0.65 -12.95
CA LEU A 218 -22.24 -0.10 -12.21
C LEU A 218 -22.23 1.43 -12.17
N VAL A 219 -23.18 2.08 -12.83
CA VAL A 219 -23.29 3.53 -12.89
C VAL A 219 -23.46 4.15 -11.50
N ARG A 220 -22.71 5.22 -11.23
CA ARG A 220 -22.78 6.00 -9.99
C ARG A 220 -23.46 7.33 -10.26
N ASN A 221 -24.77 7.36 -9.98
CA ASN A 221 -25.54 8.60 -10.07
C ASN A 221 -25.05 9.62 -9.03
N GLY A 222 -24.92 10.88 -9.40
CA GLY A 222 -24.49 11.96 -8.52
C GLY A 222 -22.97 12.10 -8.33
N LEU A 223 -22.13 11.23 -8.95
CA LEU A 223 -20.68 11.34 -8.93
C LEU A 223 -20.17 12.09 -10.17
N ALA A 224 -19.84 13.38 -10.01
CA ALA A 224 -19.24 14.19 -11.05
C ALA A 224 -17.74 13.92 -11.14
N LEU A 225 -17.27 13.41 -12.28
CA LEU A 225 -15.88 13.09 -12.55
C LEU A 225 -15.22 14.20 -13.38
N GLY A 226 -13.96 14.49 -13.08
CA GLY A 226 -13.16 15.41 -13.86
C GLY A 226 -11.68 15.02 -13.86
N VAL A 227 -10.98 15.45 -14.91
CA VAL A 227 -9.54 15.21 -15.08
C VAL A 227 -8.82 16.54 -15.30
N LEU A 228 -7.69 16.72 -14.61
CA LEU A 228 -6.83 17.87 -14.74
C LEU A 228 -5.38 17.44 -14.85
N LYS A 229 -4.72 17.80 -15.94
CA LYS A 229 -3.28 17.51 -16.15
C LYS A 229 -2.46 18.64 -15.56
N LEU A 230 -1.79 18.37 -14.46
CA LEU A 230 -0.86 19.25 -13.76
C LEU A 230 0.49 18.52 -13.60
N PRO A 231 1.42 18.67 -14.57
CA PRO A 231 2.68 17.92 -14.58
C PRO A 231 3.52 18.12 -13.32
N ASN A 232 3.53 19.34 -12.77
CA ASN A 232 4.38 19.70 -11.64
C ASN A 232 3.70 19.39 -10.30
N GLN A 233 4.45 18.86 -9.34
CA GLN A 233 3.94 18.60 -7.99
C GLN A 233 3.54 19.90 -7.27
N ALA A 234 4.29 20.99 -7.45
CA ALA A 234 3.97 22.28 -6.85
C ALA A 234 2.59 22.79 -7.28
N ASP A 235 2.28 22.68 -8.60
CA ASP A 235 0.98 23.06 -9.14
C ASP A 235 -0.16 22.21 -8.50
N ARG A 236 0.06 20.90 -8.32
CA ARG A 236 -0.93 20.02 -7.69
C ARG A 236 -1.12 20.32 -6.21
N LEU A 237 -0.04 20.62 -5.47
CA LEU A 237 -0.13 21.03 -4.07
C LEU A 237 -0.91 22.35 -3.92
N ALA A 238 -0.58 23.37 -4.72
CA ALA A 238 -1.30 24.64 -4.74
C ALA A 238 -2.78 24.44 -5.15
N TRP A 239 -3.05 23.55 -6.11
CA TRP A 239 -4.42 23.24 -6.51
C TRP A 239 -5.23 22.61 -5.36
N LEU A 240 -4.64 21.69 -4.57
CA LEU A 240 -5.30 21.07 -3.45
C LEU A 240 -5.69 22.11 -2.38
N SER A 241 -4.75 22.98 -1.99
CA SER A 241 -5.01 24.01 -0.97
C SER A 241 -6.08 25.02 -1.41
N ALA A 242 -6.08 25.43 -2.67
CA ALA A 242 -7.05 26.38 -3.22
C ALA A 242 -8.45 25.78 -3.40
N HIS A 243 -8.58 24.54 -3.88
CA HIS A 243 -9.86 24.01 -4.34
C HIS A 243 -10.57 23.10 -3.36
N ILE A 244 -9.85 22.30 -2.53
CA ILE A 244 -10.50 21.39 -1.57
C ILE A 244 -11.41 22.12 -0.57
N PRO A 245 -11.10 23.33 -0.08
CA PRO A 245 -12.03 24.06 0.80
C PRO A 245 -13.42 24.29 0.20
N THR A 246 -13.51 24.37 -1.13
CA THR A 246 -14.79 24.60 -1.85
C THR A 246 -15.64 23.34 -1.98
N PHE A 247 -15.07 22.15 -1.74
CA PHE A 247 -15.78 20.89 -1.85
C PHE A 247 -16.64 20.60 -0.63
N GLN A 248 -17.82 20.04 -0.86
CA GLN A 248 -18.74 19.71 0.23
C GLN A 248 -18.26 18.46 0.99
N GLY A 249 -18.52 18.44 2.31
CA GLY A 249 -18.24 17.30 3.18
C GLY A 249 -16.75 17.06 3.41
N SER A 250 -16.46 15.89 3.95
CA SER A 250 -15.10 15.34 4.07
C SER A 250 -14.69 14.62 2.79
N GLY A 251 -13.39 14.39 2.59
CA GLY A 251 -12.93 13.68 1.41
C GLY A 251 -11.61 12.96 1.59
N ILE A 252 -11.22 12.27 0.54
CA ILE A 252 -9.98 11.49 0.47
C ILE A 252 -9.10 12.02 -0.65
N VAL A 253 -7.81 12.19 -0.35
CA VAL A 253 -6.77 12.46 -1.36
C VAL A 253 -5.89 11.23 -1.48
N TYR A 254 -5.90 10.57 -2.64
CA TYR A 254 -5.08 9.40 -2.90
C TYR A 254 -3.72 9.76 -3.49
N CYS A 255 -2.65 9.18 -2.91
CA CYS A 255 -1.28 9.27 -3.39
C CYS A 255 -0.74 7.86 -3.67
N LEU A 256 0.22 7.74 -4.59
CA LEU A 256 0.84 6.46 -4.95
C LEU A 256 1.79 5.95 -3.86
N THR A 257 2.51 6.83 -3.18
CA THR A 257 3.52 6.45 -2.20
C THR A 257 3.21 6.96 -0.79
N THR A 258 3.72 6.27 0.23
CA THR A 258 3.60 6.72 1.64
C THR A 258 4.26 8.07 1.86
N ARG A 259 5.31 8.37 1.11
CA ARG A 259 6.03 9.63 1.14
C ARG A 259 5.17 10.78 0.63
N ASP A 260 4.50 10.60 -0.52
CA ASP A 260 3.60 11.63 -1.04
C ASP A 260 2.44 11.88 -0.08
N VAL A 261 1.94 10.85 0.60
CA VAL A 261 0.96 11.01 1.69
C VAL A 261 1.49 11.93 2.79
N GLU A 262 2.71 11.71 3.26
CA GLU A 262 3.33 12.56 4.30
C GLU A 262 3.50 14.01 3.82
N SER A 263 4.04 14.19 2.61
CA SER A 263 4.29 15.51 2.02
C SER A 263 2.99 16.29 1.78
N VAL A 264 1.99 15.66 1.13
CA VAL A 264 0.69 16.27 0.85
C VAL A 264 -0.05 16.59 2.16
N THR A 265 -0.01 15.70 3.16
CA THR A 265 -0.64 15.96 4.45
C THR A 265 -0.01 17.18 5.13
N LYS A 266 1.34 17.24 5.17
CA LYS A 266 2.04 18.38 5.77
C LYS A 266 1.70 19.67 5.06
N TRP A 267 1.72 19.71 3.73
CA TRP A 267 1.33 20.89 2.95
C TRP A 267 -0.08 21.38 3.29
N LEU A 268 -1.05 20.47 3.32
CA LEU A 268 -2.45 20.81 3.62
C LEU A 268 -2.62 21.33 5.05
N VAL A 269 -1.91 20.76 6.03
CA VAL A 269 -1.92 21.24 7.42
C VAL A 269 -1.26 22.59 7.53
N ASP A 270 -0.11 22.83 6.88
CA ASP A 270 0.59 24.11 6.85
C ASP A 270 -0.28 25.20 6.19
N ALA A 271 -1.12 24.82 5.21
CA ALA A 271 -2.13 25.69 4.59
C ALA A 271 -3.40 25.90 5.46
N GLY A 272 -3.42 25.40 6.71
CA GLY A 272 -4.52 25.57 7.65
C GLY A 272 -5.71 24.63 7.47
N LEU A 273 -5.57 23.56 6.67
CA LEU A 273 -6.62 22.58 6.45
C LEU A 273 -6.51 21.41 7.44
N ASN A 274 -7.67 20.94 7.93
CA ASN A 274 -7.72 19.79 8.81
C ASN A 274 -7.53 18.50 7.99
N ALA A 275 -6.26 18.02 7.90
CA ALA A 275 -5.86 16.85 7.16
C ALA A 275 -5.11 15.84 8.04
N ARG A 276 -5.32 14.54 7.79
CA ARG A 276 -4.55 13.45 8.38
C ARG A 276 -4.01 12.49 7.31
N ARG A 277 -2.89 11.87 7.61
CA ARG A 277 -2.25 10.82 6.80
C ARG A 277 -2.84 9.45 7.09
N TYR A 278 -2.83 8.55 6.07
CA TYR A 278 -3.26 7.15 6.21
C TYR A 278 -2.46 6.24 5.27
N HIS A 279 -1.60 5.39 5.84
CA HIS A 279 -0.81 4.43 5.06
C HIS A 279 -0.42 3.20 5.90
N SER A 280 0.18 2.18 5.26
CA SER A 280 0.49 0.88 5.88
C SER A 280 1.43 0.97 7.09
N ARG A 281 2.32 1.98 7.14
CA ARG A 281 3.31 2.15 8.22
C ARG A 281 2.77 2.75 9.51
N LEU A 282 1.53 3.24 9.51
CA LEU A 282 0.87 3.74 10.74
C LEU A 282 0.48 2.58 11.65
N SER A 283 0.51 2.83 12.95
CA SER A 283 -0.03 1.92 13.95
C SER A 283 -1.53 1.69 13.77
N SER A 284 -2.04 0.59 14.30
CA SER A 284 -3.49 0.30 14.29
C SER A 284 -4.29 1.40 14.98
N GLN A 285 -3.76 1.98 16.06
CA GLN A 285 -4.40 3.08 16.78
C GLN A 285 -4.50 4.35 15.93
N GLU A 286 -3.40 4.79 15.29
CA GLU A 286 -3.41 5.99 14.42
C GLU A 286 -4.41 5.83 13.26
N LYS A 287 -4.50 4.62 12.68
CA LYS A 287 -5.48 4.33 11.63
C LYS A 287 -6.92 4.44 12.14
N GLN A 288 -7.20 3.87 13.31
CA GLN A 288 -8.53 3.92 13.93
C GLN A 288 -8.97 5.34 14.24
N GLU A 289 -8.08 6.15 14.82
CA GLU A 289 -8.35 7.56 15.13
C GLU A 289 -8.68 8.34 13.85
N ALA A 290 -7.89 8.19 12.79
CA ALA A 290 -8.12 8.87 11.52
C ALA A 290 -9.44 8.42 10.85
N GLU A 291 -9.76 7.13 10.89
CA GLU A 291 -11.03 6.58 10.40
C GLU A 291 -12.23 7.13 11.17
N GLN A 292 -12.12 7.19 12.50
CA GLN A 292 -13.20 7.70 13.36
C GLN A 292 -13.43 9.20 13.16
N GLU A 293 -12.37 10.00 13.03
CA GLU A 293 -12.49 11.43 12.75
C GLU A 293 -13.09 11.71 11.37
N LEU A 294 -12.77 10.88 10.38
CA LEU A 294 -13.38 11.00 9.07
C LEU A 294 -14.86 10.57 9.10
N LEU A 295 -15.20 9.55 9.90
CA LEU A 295 -16.57 9.05 10.03
C LEU A 295 -17.50 10.04 10.72
N ASN A 296 -17.03 10.69 11.78
CA ASN A 296 -17.82 11.68 12.53
C ASN A 296 -17.80 13.09 11.90
N GLY A 297 -17.09 13.27 10.78
CA GLY A 297 -17.03 14.52 10.01
C GLY A 297 -16.14 15.60 10.64
N SER A 298 -15.37 15.29 11.68
CA SER A 298 -14.41 16.24 12.29
C SER A 298 -13.16 16.45 11.41
N LEU A 299 -12.83 15.48 10.54
CA LEU A 299 -11.73 15.56 9.60
C LEU A 299 -12.22 16.02 8.22
N LYS A 300 -11.58 17.04 7.64
CA LYS A 300 -11.89 17.51 6.28
C LYS A 300 -11.26 16.62 5.22
N ILE A 301 -10.01 16.19 5.41
CA ILE A 301 -9.23 15.49 4.39
C ILE A 301 -8.49 14.31 5.02
N LEU A 302 -8.66 13.12 4.45
CA LEU A 302 -7.79 11.98 4.70
C LEU A 302 -6.87 11.77 3.49
N VAL A 303 -5.57 11.98 3.67
CA VAL A 303 -4.56 11.72 2.62
C VAL A 303 -4.09 10.28 2.75
N ALA A 304 -4.27 9.47 1.71
CA ALA A 304 -4.09 8.04 1.84
C ALA A 304 -3.36 7.40 0.64
N THR A 305 -2.66 6.29 0.90
CA THR A 305 -2.31 5.33 -0.15
C THR A 305 -3.47 4.35 -0.35
N THR A 306 -3.27 3.34 -1.22
CA THR A 306 -4.16 2.18 -1.34
C THR A 306 -4.34 1.39 -0.03
N ALA A 307 -3.58 1.70 1.03
CA ALA A 307 -3.79 1.15 2.37
C ALA A 307 -5.16 1.52 2.98
N LEU A 308 -5.75 2.67 2.59
CA LEU A 308 -7.18 2.93 2.79
C LEU A 308 -7.92 2.10 1.73
N GLY A 309 -7.87 0.81 1.94
CA GLY A 309 -8.23 -0.22 0.99
C GLY A 309 -9.70 -0.34 0.72
N MET A 310 -10.05 -1.45 0.07
CA MET A 310 -11.42 -1.84 -0.24
C MET A 310 -12.32 -1.79 1.00
N GLY A 311 -13.59 -1.52 0.84
CA GLY A 311 -14.59 -1.70 1.88
C GLY A 311 -14.75 -0.57 2.91
N TYR A 312 -13.87 0.43 3.01
CA TYR A 312 -14.13 1.59 3.89
C TYR A 312 -15.44 2.27 3.47
N ASP A 313 -16.43 2.22 4.35
CA ASP A 313 -17.77 2.76 4.10
C ASP A 313 -18.04 3.97 4.99
N ASN A 314 -18.00 5.15 4.39
CA ASN A 314 -18.42 6.38 5.04
C ASN A 314 -19.38 7.13 4.13
N PRO A 315 -20.66 7.26 4.51
CA PRO A 315 -21.67 7.92 3.70
C PRO A 315 -21.43 9.43 3.52
N ALA A 316 -20.63 10.06 4.39
CA ALA A 316 -20.38 11.50 4.40
C ALA A 316 -19.25 11.95 3.47
N ILE A 317 -18.57 11.03 2.74
CA ILE A 317 -17.52 11.40 1.80
C ILE A 317 -18.13 12.14 0.61
N GLY A 318 -17.80 13.43 0.49
CA GLY A 318 -18.25 14.32 -0.58
C GLY A 318 -17.34 14.36 -1.80
N PHE A 319 -16.05 14.08 -1.62
CA PHE A 319 -15.09 14.12 -2.72
C PHE A 319 -13.96 13.10 -2.57
N VAL A 320 -13.40 12.72 -3.72
CA VAL A 320 -12.16 11.96 -3.84
C VAL A 320 -11.26 12.65 -4.86
N VAL A 321 -10.05 12.96 -4.48
CA VAL A 321 -9.03 13.53 -5.36
C VAL A 321 -7.88 12.54 -5.49
N HIS A 322 -7.41 12.29 -6.68
CA HIS A 322 -6.18 11.56 -6.93
C HIS A 322 -5.07 12.57 -7.20
N PHE A 323 -4.10 12.66 -6.30
CA PHE A 323 -2.92 13.52 -6.46
C PHE A 323 -2.01 13.00 -7.57
N GLN A 324 -2.01 11.69 -7.77
CA GLN A 324 -1.31 10.97 -8.84
C GLN A 324 -2.25 9.92 -9.43
N SER A 325 -2.03 9.58 -10.71
CA SER A 325 -2.87 8.62 -11.42
C SER A 325 -2.72 7.21 -10.84
N PRO A 326 -3.82 6.50 -10.56
CA PRO A 326 -3.74 5.10 -10.13
C PRO A 326 -3.33 4.17 -11.28
N GLY A 327 -2.92 2.94 -10.96
CA GLY A 327 -2.40 1.97 -11.93
C GLY A 327 -3.43 1.38 -12.89
N SER A 328 -4.73 1.51 -12.58
CA SER A 328 -5.79 0.99 -13.45
C SER A 328 -7.10 1.76 -13.32
N VAL A 329 -7.91 1.70 -14.37
CA VAL A 329 -9.27 2.26 -14.40
C VAL A 329 -10.18 1.57 -13.37
N VAL A 330 -9.96 0.30 -13.12
CA VAL A 330 -10.70 -0.49 -12.13
C VAL A 330 -10.41 0.02 -10.71
N GLN A 331 -9.14 0.21 -10.38
CA GLN A 331 -8.71 0.80 -9.11
C GLN A 331 -9.27 2.22 -8.94
N TYR A 332 -9.19 3.03 -9.99
CA TYR A 332 -9.77 4.37 -9.98
C TYR A 332 -11.27 4.35 -9.68
N TYR A 333 -12.04 3.49 -10.39
CA TYR A 333 -13.49 3.33 -10.16
C TYR A 333 -13.82 2.96 -8.71
N GLN A 334 -13.07 2.03 -8.11
CA GLN A 334 -13.24 1.66 -6.70
C GLN A 334 -13.00 2.82 -5.74
N GLN A 335 -11.94 3.60 -5.98
CA GLN A 335 -11.54 4.71 -5.12
C GLN A 335 -12.50 5.89 -5.22
N VAL A 336 -12.85 6.34 -6.43
CA VAL A 336 -13.86 7.41 -6.61
C VAL A 336 -15.24 6.97 -6.16
N GLY A 337 -15.55 5.68 -6.24
CA GLY A 337 -16.79 5.08 -5.76
C GLY A 337 -17.01 5.17 -4.25
N ARG A 338 -16.05 5.70 -3.47
CA ARG A 338 -16.25 5.99 -2.04
C ARG A 338 -17.05 7.26 -1.82
N ALA A 339 -16.97 8.22 -2.73
CA ALA A 339 -17.73 9.46 -2.64
C ALA A 339 -19.22 9.27 -2.99
N GLY A 340 -20.09 10.07 -2.36
CA GLY A 340 -21.50 10.23 -2.75
C GLY A 340 -22.41 9.05 -2.41
N ARG A 341 -22.15 8.30 -1.33
CA ARG A 341 -23.05 7.19 -0.96
C ARG A 341 -24.38 7.68 -0.39
N ALA A 342 -24.36 8.77 0.40
CA ALA A 342 -25.54 9.40 0.96
C ALA A 342 -25.79 10.83 0.45
N LEU A 343 -24.87 11.38 -0.34
CA LEU A 343 -24.97 12.74 -0.87
C LEU A 343 -25.56 12.72 -2.28
N GLN A 344 -26.39 13.70 -2.61
CA GLN A 344 -26.99 13.85 -3.95
C GLN A 344 -25.93 14.18 -5.00
N GLN A 345 -24.89 14.89 -4.62
CA GLN A 345 -23.76 15.25 -5.48
C GLN A 345 -22.45 15.00 -4.76
N SER A 346 -21.51 14.45 -5.49
CA SER A 346 -20.13 14.20 -5.03
C SER A 346 -19.16 14.41 -6.19
N ARG A 347 -17.90 14.56 -5.88
CA ARG A 347 -16.89 14.90 -6.88
C ARG A 347 -15.71 13.91 -6.86
N GLY A 348 -15.29 13.47 -8.04
CA GLY A 348 -14.05 12.74 -8.24
C GLY A 348 -13.13 13.54 -9.16
N VAL A 349 -11.92 13.89 -8.73
CA VAL A 349 -10.95 14.62 -9.54
C VAL A 349 -9.67 13.81 -9.67
N LEU A 350 -9.22 13.62 -10.89
CA LEU A 350 -7.93 13.03 -11.20
C LEU A 350 -6.94 14.13 -11.58
N LEU A 351 -5.91 14.32 -10.75
CA LEU A 351 -4.74 15.10 -11.12
C LEU A 351 -3.71 14.15 -11.74
N CYS A 352 -3.17 14.52 -12.91
CA CYS A 352 -2.16 13.71 -13.59
C CYS A 352 -0.81 14.41 -13.49
N GLY A 353 0.20 13.74 -12.94
CA GLY A 353 1.57 14.19 -12.82
C GLY A 353 2.48 13.63 -13.91
N SER A 354 3.64 14.25 -14.11
CA SER A 354 4.64 13.74 -15.06
C SER A 354 5.36 12.48 -14.55
N GLU A 355 5.48 12.32 -13.23
CA GLU A 355 6.16 11.21 -12.56
C GLU A 355 5.29 9.96 -12.39
N ASP A 356 3.98 10.07 -12.60
CA ASP A 356 3.01 9.00 -12.31
C ASP A 356 3.39 7.69 -13.02
N GLU A 357 3.80 7.81 -14.28
CA GLU A 357 4.15 6.65 -15.11
C GLU A 357 5.42 5.96 -14.61
N ASP A 358 6.46 6.71 -14.30
CA ASP A 358 7.73 6.17 -13.82
C ASP A 358 7.52 5.39 -12.52
N ILE A 359 6.71 5.93 -11.59
CA ILE A 359 6.36 5.28 -10.33
C ILE A 359 5.58 3.98 -10.60
N LEU A 360 4.57 4.02 -11.47
CA LEU A 360 3.73 2.87 -11.76
C LEU A 360 4.48 1.78 -12.53
N MET A 361 5.34 2.16 -13.48
CA MET A 361 6.20 1.20 -14.18
C MET A 361 7.17 0.52 -13.23
N TRP A 362 7.75 1.27 -12.28
CA TRP A 362 8.60 0.69 -11.25
C TRP A 362 7.83 -0.34 -10.39
N PHE A 363 6.59 -0.06 -10.00
CA PHE A 363 5.76 -1.04 -9.29
C PHE A 363 5.46 -2.28 -10.12
N ILE A 364 5.29 -2.14 -11.45
CA ILE A 364 5.05 -3.29 -12.34
C ILE A 364 6.31 -4.16 -12.44
N ASP A 365 7.45 -3.54 -12.62
CA ASP A 365 8.72 -4.24 -12.85
C ASP A 365 9.22 -4.93 -11.55
N GLU A 366 8.96 -4.36 -10.37
CA GLU A 366 9.31 -4.93 -9.06
C GLU A 366 8.22 -5.87 -8.48
N ALA A 367 7.10 -6.06 -9.17
CA ALA A 367 5.96 -6.83 -8.63
C ALA A 367 6.25 -8.32 -8.45
N PHE A 368 7.15 -8.87 -9.24
CA PHE A 368 7.52 -10.29 -9.19
C PHE A 368 9.03 -10.45 -8.99
N PRO A 369 9.44 -11.27 -8.02
CA PRO A 369 10.84 -11.63 -7.88
C PRO A 369 11.33 -12.41 -9.11
N GLY A 370 12.56 -12.16 -9.54
CA GLY A 370 13.17 -12.88 -10.65
C GLY A 370 13.45 -14.35 -10.29
N GLU A 371 13.56 -15.19 -11.31
CA GLU A 371 13.84 -16.63 -11.15
C GLU A 371 15.08 -16.90 -10.30
N LEU A 372 16.18 -16.16 -10.54
CA LEU A 372 17.40 -16.29 -9.78
C LEU A 372 17.21 -15.99 -8.30
N GLN A 373 16.44 -14.96 -7.97
CA GLN A 373 16.13 -14.57 -6.59
C GLN A 373 15.34 -15.65 -5.86
N ILE A 374 14.37 -16.27 -6.55
CA ILE A 374 13.59 -17.36 -5.96
C ILE A 374 14.46 -18.59 -5.76
N ARG A 375 15.34 -18.93 -6.73
CA ARG A 375 16.29 -20.04 -6.60
C ARG A 375 17.24 -19.84 -5.43
N GLU A 376 17.81 -18.65 -5.23
CA GLU A 376 18.67 -18.33 -4.08
C GLU A 376 17.96 -18.60 -2.74
N VAL A 377 16.66 -18.26 -2.62
CA VAL A 377 15.87 -18.56 -1.42
C VAL A 377 15.65 -20.06 -1.24
N LEU A 378 15.34 -20.78 -2.34
CA LEU A 378 15.15 -22.23 -2.29
C LEU A 378 16.46 -22.96 -1.95
N ASP A 379 17.60 -22.54 -2.50
CA ASP A 379 18.92 -23.13 -2.21
C ASP A 379 19.26 -23.03 -0.71
N VAL A 380 18.93 -21.90 -0.07
CA VAL A 380 19.09 -21.76 1.39
C VAL A 380 18.17 -22.71 2.14
N LEU A 381 16.91 -22.84 1.73
CA LEU A 381 15.95 -23.75 2.37
C LEU A 381 16.33 -25.22 2.16
N ASP A 382 16.89 -25.58 1.01
CA ASP A 382 17.34 -26.94 0.69
C ASP A 382 18.63 -27.31 1.47
N ALA A 383 19.47 -26.35 1.85
CA ALA A 383 20.68 -26.54 2.63
C ALA A 383 20.44 -26.70 4.15
N GLU A 384 19.27 -26.30 4.63
CA GLU A 384 18.96 -26.28 6.07
C GLU A 384 18.07 -27.46 6.48
N GLU A 385 18.47 -28.18 7.53
CA GLU A 385 17.70 -29.30 8.08
C GLU A 385 16.56 -28.86 9.02
N GLN A 386 16.59 -27.62 9.47
CA GLN A 386 15.62 -27.05 10.43
C GLN A 386 14.89 -25.88 9.80
N PRO A 387 13.62 -25.64 10.16
CA PRO A 387 12.87 -24.50 9.68
C PRO A 387 13.57 -23.15 10.00
N VAL A 388 13.75 -22.29 8.97
CA VAL A 388 14.48 -21.04 9.04
C VAL A 388 13.57 -19.82 9.01
N THR A 389 14.03 -18.71 9.61
CA THR A 389 13.34 -17.42 9.58
C THR A 389 13.75 -16.59 8.37
N VAL A 390 12.92 -15.60 8.00
CA VAL A 390 13.23 -14.61 6.97
C VAL A 390 14.58 -13.93 7.20
N HIS A 391 14.93 -13.63 8.47
CA HIS A 391 16.20 -13.00 8.81
C HIS A 391 17.41 -13.92 8.57
N GLN A 392 17.27 -15.21 8.85
CA GLN A 392 18.33 -16.19 8.57
C GLN A 392 18.57 -16.32 7.07
N ILE A 393 17.49 -16.42 6.27
CA ILE A 393 17.59 -16.40 4.81
C ILE A 393 18.26 -15.11 4.33
N GLY A 394 17.85 -13.94 4.84
CA GLY A 394 18.41 -12.63 4.48
C GLY A 394 19.87 -12.44 4.85
N ALA A 395 20.40 -13.23 5.80
CA ALA A 395 21.83 -13.24 6.09
C ALA A 395 22.67 -13.95 5.00
N SER A 396 22.05 -14.92 4.29
CA SER A 396 22.69 -15.74 3.26
C SER A 396 22.50 -15.18 1.84
N VAL A 397 21.33 -14.56 1.55
CA VAL A 397 21.01 -14.01 0.22
C VAL A 397 21.05 -12.49 0.19
N ASN A 398 21.50 -11.92 -0.94
CA ASN A 398 21.52 -10.47 -1.13
C ASN A 398 20.16 -9.95 -1.60
N MET A 399 19.16 -9.97 -0.69
CA MET A 399 17.77 -9.62 -1.00
C MET A 399 17.14 -8.81 0.14
N LYS A 400 16.22 -7.90 -0.18
CA LYS A 400 15.42 -7.17 0.85
C LYS A 400 14.54 -8.15 1.62
N LEU A 401 14.42 -7.99 2.95
CA LEU A 401 13.61 -8.89 3.78
C LEU A 401 12.15 -8.98 3.30
N GLY A 402 11.54 -7.85 2.93
CA GLY A 402 10.17 -7.84 2.39
C GLY A 402 10.03 -8.60 1.06
N LEU A 403 11.08 -8.63 0.22
CA LEU A 403 11.09 -9.43 -1.00
C LEU A 403 11.20 -10.92 -0.67
N ILE A 404 12.03 -11.30 0.32
CA ILE A 404 12.13 -12.68 0.81
C ILE A 404 10.76 -13.14 1.34
N GLU A 405 10.08 -12.32 2.15
CA GLU A 405 8.73 -12.62 2.62
C GLU A 405 7.75 -12.82 1.46
N HIS A 406 7.82 -11.96 0.45
CA HIS A 406 6.98 -12.08 -0.73
C HIS A 406 7.25 -13.40 -1.50
N VAL A 407 8.52 -13.76 -1.72
CA VAL A 407 8.93 -15.05 -2.31
C VAL A 407 8.38 -16.22 -1.50
N LEU A 408 8.59 -16.22 -0.19
CA LEU A 408 8.15 -17.29 0.69
C LEU A 408 6.62 -17.45 0.69
N ASN A 409 5.87 -16.37 0.68
CA ASN A 409 4.41 -16.41 0.59
C ASN A 409 3.93 -17.01 -0.74
N GLN A 410 4.56 -16.66 -1.87
CA GLN A 410 4.24 -17.26 -3.16
C GLN A 410 4.55 -18.77 -3.19
N LEU A 411 5.72 -19.17 -2.67
CA LEU A 411 6.14 -20.57 -2.62
C LEU A 411 5.27 -21.40 -1.65
N ASP A 412 4.79 -20.80 -0.57
CA ASP A 412 3.88 -21.43 0.39
C ASP A 412 2.49 -21.68 -0.24
N VAL A 413 1.96 -20.68 -0.97
CA VAL A 413 0.74 -20.89 -1.76
C VAL A 413 0.91 -21.96 -2.83
N ALA A 414 2.07 -22.02 -3.48
CA ALA A 414 2.39 -23.06 -4.45
C ALA A 414 2.63 -24.45 -3.80
N GLY A 415 2.74 -24.52 -2.48
CA GLY A 415 3.00 -25.77 -1.73
C GLY A 415 4.46 -26.25 -1.80
N VAL A 416 5.36 -25.40 -2.30
CA VAL A 416 6.79 -25.67 -2.47
C VAL A 416 7.56 -25.46 -1.16
N VAL A 417 7.07 -24.55 -0.34
CA VAL A 417 7.54 -24.23 0.99
C VAL A 417 6.36 -24.39 1.95
N ARG A 418 6.63 -24.72 3.20
CA ARG A 418 5.63 -24.80 4.25
C ARG A 418 6.01 -23.89 5.41
N ARG A 419 5.03 -23.14 5.91
CA ARG A 419 5.18 -22.34 7.12
C ARG A 419 5.08 -23.24 8.36
N VAL A 420 6.05 -23.15 9.26
CA VAL A 420 6.12 -23.92 10.51
C VAL A 420 6.05 -22.97 11.70
N GLY A 421 4.95 -22.97 12.42
CA GLY A 421 4.73 -22.02 13.52
C GLY A 421 4.72 -20.56 13.08
N TRP A 422 5.20 -19.66 13.97
CA TRP A 422 5.30 -18.23 13.69
C TRP A 422 6.64 -17.90 13.00
N GLN A 423 6.59 -17.50 11.71
CA GLN A 423 7.73 -16.92 10.96
C GLN A 423 8.86 -17.89 10.58
N LYS A 424 8.69 -19.19 10.67
CA LYS A 424 9.67 -20.15 10.15
C LYS A 424 9.13 -20.86 8.91
N TYR A 425 10.03 -21.22 8.02
CA TYR A 425 9.72 -21.85 6.75
C TYR A 425 10.63 -23.05 6.54
N GLU A 426 10.10 -24.09 5.92
CA GLU A 426 10.85 -25.27 5.50
C GLU A 426 10.49 -25.68 4.08
N ARG A 427 11.40 -26.38 3.42
CA ARG A 427 11.21 -26.91 2.09
C ARG A 427 10.28 -28.12 2.11
N THR A 428 9.38 -28.25 1.13
CA THR A 428 8.58 -29.47 0.91
C THR A 428 9.22 -30.32 -0.19
N LEU A 429 8.67 -31.51 -0.45
CA LEU A 429 9.11 -32.38 -1.55
C LEU A 429 8.59 -31.93 -2.94
N ALA A 430 7.77 -30.89 -3.00
CA ALA A 430 7.22 -30.43 -4.26
C ALA A 430 8.31 -29.81 -5.15
N THR A 431 8.32 -30.18 -6.41
CA THR A 431 9.17 -29.56 -7.42
C THR A 431 8.66 -28.18 -7.79
N TRP A 432 9.57 -27.26 -8.11
CA TRP A 432 9.21 -25.92 -8.50
C TRP A 432 9.84 -25.53 -9.84
N THR A 433 9.05 -24.86 -10.66
CA THR A 433 9.49 -24.28 -11.93
C THR A 433 9.03 -22.84 -11.98
N TYR A 434 9.89 -21.94 -12.44
CA TYR A 434 9.52 -20.52 -12.55
C TYR A 434 8.39 -20.35 -13.59
N PRO A 435 7.28 -19.71 -13.24
CA PRO A 435 6.13 -19.55 -14.12
C PRO A 435 6.33 -18.39 -15.11
N THR A 436 7.32 -18.50 -16.00
CA THR A 436 7.79 -17.43 -16.90
C THR A 436 6.65 -16.80 -17.73
N GLU A 437 5.81 -17.63 -18.34
CA GLU A 437 4.70 -17.15 -19.18
C GLU A 437 3.66 -16.41 -18.33
N HIS A 438 3.33 -16.94 -17.17
CA HIS A 438 2.37 -16.32 -16.25
C HIS A 438 2.85 -14.96 -15.75
N VAL A 439 4.11 -14.83 -15.34
CA VAL A 439 4.72 -13.56 -14.90
C VAL A 439 4.73 -12.54 -16.04
N ALA A 440 5.13 -12.96 -17.26
CA ALA A 440 5.12 -12.09 -18.43
C ALA A 440 3.71 -11.61 -18.79
N ASP A 441 2.73 -12.48 -18.67
CA ASP A 441 1.33 -12.14 -18.93
C ASP A 441 0.78 -11.13 -17.92
N ILE A 442 1.06 -11.30 -16.63
CA ILE A 442 0.64 -10.31 -15.60
C ILE A 442 1.29 -8.95 -15.88
N ALA A 443 2.59 -8.90 -16.15
CA ALA A 443 3.27 -7.64 -16.48
C ALA A 443 2.66 -6.98 -17.73
N ARG A 444 2.34 -7.76 -18.77
CA ARG A 444 1.66 -7.26 -19.98
C ARG A 444 0.28 -6.68 -19.68
N ILE A 445 -0.50 -7.33 -18.84
CA ILE A 445 -1.83 -6.88 -18.45
C ILE A 445 -1.74 -5.57 -17.66
N ARG A 446 -0.85 -5.48 -16.66
CA ARG A 446 -0.68 -4.26 -15.88
C ARG A 446 -0.23 -3.06 -16.74
N ARG A 447 0.65 -3.30 -17.72
CA ARG A 447 1.01 -2.26 -18.71
C ARG A 447 -0.17 -1.85 -19.58
N SER A 448 -1.04 -2.80 -19.96
CA SER A 448 -2.27 -2.51 -20.71
C SER A 448 -3.28 -1.71 -19.86
N GLU A 449 -3.40 -2.02 -18.58
CA GLU A 449 -4.26 -1.26 -17.63
C GLU A 449 -3.76 0.18 -17.45
N LEU A 450 -2.44 0.37 -17.37
CA LEU A 450 -1.83 1.70 -17.33
C LEU A 450 -2.11 2.48 -18.62
N ALA A 451 -1.98 1.84 -19.78
CA ALA A 451 -2.35 2.46 -21.06
C ALA A 451 -3.84 2.82 -21.12
N GLN A 452 -4.72 1.99 -20.57
CA GLN A 452 -6.16 2.28 -20.46
C GLN A 452 -6.43 3.48 -19.54
N MET A 453 -5.67 3.61 -18.44
CA MET A 453 -5.80 4.76 -17.54
C MET A 453 -5.37 6.08 -18.22
N ARG A 454 -4.34 6.05 -19.05
CA ARG A 454 -3.97 7.20 -19.91
C ARG A 454 -5.09 7.54 -20.89
N ALA A 455 -5.63 6.52 -21.58
CA ALA A 455 -6.75 6.72 -22.50
C ALA A 455 -7.97 7.31 -21.80
N TYR A 456 -8.22 6.96 -20.54
CA TYR A 456 -9.25 7.59 -19.71
C TYR A 456 -8.96 9.08 -19.48
N ALA A 457 -7.72 9.42 -19.12
CA ALA A 457 -7.31 10.81 -18.88
C ALA A 457 -7.40 11.67 -20.16
N ASP A 458 -7.14 11.08 -21.33
CA ASP A 458 -7.14 11.74 -22.63
C ASP A 458 -8.51 11.76 -23.33
N SER A 459 -9.47 11.00 -22.80
CA SER A 459 -10.79 10.83 -23.45
C SER A 459 -11.63 12.12 -23.44
N ASP A 460 -12.26 12.42 -24.57
CA ASP A 460 -13.28 13.46 -24.70
C ASP A 460 -14.71 12.94 -24.46
N GLY A 461 -14.87 11.60 -24.30
CA GLY A 461 -16.14 10.95 -24.03
C GLY A 461 -16.57 11.05 -22.56
N CYS A 462 -17.77 10.57 -22.27
CA CYS A 462 -18.28 10.54 -20.89
C CYS A 462 -17.36 9.74 -19.96
N ARG A 463 -16.86 10.38 -18.89
CA ARG A 463 -15.94 9.77 -17.90
C ARG A 463 -16.55 8.53 -17.23
N MET A 464 -17.80 8.61 -16.79
CA MET A 464 -18.48 7.49 -16.14
C MET A 464 -18.70 6.32 -17.11
N ALA A 465 -19.12 6.60 -18.35
CA ALA A 465 -19.29 5.57 -19.37
C ALA A 465 -17.97 4.87 -19.73
N PHE A 466 -16.85 5.59 -19.70
CA PHE A 466 -15.52 4.98 -19.87
C PHE A 466 -15.23 3.99 -18.74
N LEU A 467 -15.43 4.39 -17.46
CA LEU A 467 -15.17 3.55 -16.30
C LEU A 467 -16.06 2.30 -16.29
N THR A 468 -17.38 2.44 -16.54
CA THR A 468 -18.30 1.29 -16.52
C THR A 468 -18.02 0.33 -17.66
N ARG A 469 -17.67 0.85 -18.86
CA ARG A 469 -17.27 0.03 -20.00
C ARG A 469 -16.00 -0.77 -19.76
N ALA A 470 -15.03 -0.20 -19.05
CA ALA A 470 -13.81 -0.91 -18.65
C ALA A 470 -14.11 -2.09 -17.69
N LEU A 471 -15.29 -2.07 -17.07
CA LEU A 471 -15.84 -3.13 -16.21
C LEU A 471 -16.89 -3.98 -16.94
N ASP A 472 -16.94 -3.95 -18.27
CA ASP A 472 -17.90 -4.67 -19.11
C ASP A 472 -19.37 -4.31 -18.83
N ASP A 473 -19.65 -3.06 -18.45
CA ASP A 473 -20.99 -2.50 -18.34
C ASP A 473 -21.17 -1.36 -19.37
N ASP A 474 -21.80 -1.69 -20.48
CA ASP A 474 -22.09 -0.78 -21.60
C ASP A 474 -23.48 -0.07 -21.48
N SER A 475 -24.12 -0.18 -20.32
CA SER A 475 -25.50 0.33 -20.12
C SER A 475 -25.61 1.86 -20.18
N LEU A 476 -24.47 2.59 -20.01
CA LEU A 476 -24.44 4.04 -19.97
C LEU A 476 -23.78 4.65 -21.22
N ALA A 477 -24.50 5.52 -21.93
CA ALA A 477 -23.92 6.33 -23.02
C ALA A 477 -23.31 7.64 -22.50
N ALA A 478 -24.02 8.37 -21.63
CA ALA A 478 -23.57 9.63 -21.03
C ALA A 478 -24.18 9.83 -19.64
N CYS A 479 -23.35 10.32 -18.68
CA CYS A 479 -23.81 10.58 -17.31
C CYS A 479 -24.45 11.96 -17.11
N GLY A 480 -24.20 12.92 -18.00
CA GLY A 480 -24.72 14.27 -17.95
C GLY A 480 -24.06 15.20 -16.93
N ILE A 481 -23.12 14.72 -16.09
CA ILE A 481 -22.59 15.47 -14.95
C ILE A 481 -21.05 15.53 -14.87
N CYS A 482 -20.32 14.74 -15.64
CA CYS A 482 -18.84 14.82 -15.68
C CYS A 482 -18.38 16.04 -16.51
N ASP A 483 -17.12 16.43 -16.38
CA ASP A 483 -16.51 17.54 -17.08
C ASP A 483 -16.78 17.51 -18.60
N ASN A 484 -16.58 16.36 -19.25
CA ASN A 484 -16.82 16.19 -20.68
C ASN A 484 -18.31 16.29 -21.06
N CYS A 485 -19.23 15.74 -20.23
CA CYS A 485 -20.66 15.83 -20.52
C CYS A 485 -21.22 17.24 -20.35
N THR A 486 -20.74 17.98 -19.36
CA THR A 486 -21.17 19.37 -19.08
C THR A 486 -20.46 20.39 -19.93
N GLY A 487 -19.34 20.04 -20.54
CA GLY A 487 -18.42 20.98 -21.19
C GLY A 487 -17.75 21.97 -20.24
N THR A 488 -17.83 21.69 -18.92
CA THR A 488 -17.22 22.55 -17.89
C THR A 488 -16.00 21.83 -17.32
N PRO A 489 -14.78 22.15 -17.76
CA PRO A 489 -13.57 21.52 -17.27
C PRO A 489 -13.33 21.82 -15.79
N VAL A 490 -12.57 20.96 -15.12
CA VAL A 490 -12.07 21.25 -13.77
C VAL A 490 -11.23 22.54 -13.82
N SER A 491 -11.47 23.44 -12.88
CA SER A 491 -10.73 24.72 -12.82
C SER A 491 -9.22 24.47 -12.75
N ARG A 492 -8.48 25.19 -13.58
CA ARG A 492 -7.02 25.18 -13.66
C ARG A 492 -6.40 26.43 -13.01
N GLU A 493 -7.23 27.28 -12.44
CA GLU A 493 -6.78 28.51 -11.81
C GLU A 493 -5.88 28.19 -10.62
N LEU A 494 -4.66 28.72 -10.66
CA LEU A 494 -3.65 28.62 -9.62
C LEU A 494 -3.18 30.01 -9.27
N ASP A 495 -3.05 30.32 -8.00
CA ASP A 495 -2.39 31.52 -7.54
C ASP A 495 -0.86 31.34 -7.71
N PRO A 496 -0.16 32.22 -8.47
CA PRO A 496 1.28 32.13 -8.62
C PRO A 496 2.05 32.15 -7.30
N ASP A 497 1.57 32.89 -6.30
CA ASP A 497 2.20 32.95 -4.98
C ASP A 497 2.07 31.62 -4.24
N GLU A 498 0.92 30.96 -4.33
CA GLU A 498 0.73 29.61 -3.77
C GLU A 498 1.61 28.57 -4.48
N VAL A 499 1.75 28.64 -5.79
CA VAL A 499 2.66 27.75 -6.55
C VAL A 499 4.11 27.99 -6.13
N GLN A 500 4.51 29.24 -5.93
CA GLN A 500 5.85 29.55 -5.45
C GLN A 500 6.08 29.03 -4.03
N GLN A 501 5.11 29.19 -3.12
CA GLN A 501 5.16 28.63 -1.77
C GLN A 501 5.24 27.09 -1.79
N ALA A 502 4.46 26.43 -2.64
CA ALA A 502 4.51 24.98 -2.81
C ALA A 502 5.88 24.52 -3.36
N SER A 503 6.45 25.26 -4.31
CA SER A 503 7.81 24.99 -4.81
C SER A 503 8.87 25.14 -3.72
N GLN A 504 8.76 26.19 -2.91
CA GLN A 504 9.66 26.40 -1.78
C GLN A 504 9.48 25.29 -0.72
N PHE A 505 8.24 24.91 -0.40
CA PHE A 505 7.94 23.81 0.51
C PHE A 505 8.59 22.49 0.05
N LEU A 506 8.50 22.14 -1.24
CA LEU A 506 9.14 20.96 -1.81
C LEU A 506 10.66 21.00 -1.69
N ASN A 507 11.26 22.18 -1.87
CA ASN A 507 12.71 22.39 -1.77
C ASN A 507 13.22 22.43 -0.32
N GLU A 508 12.37 22.76 0.65
CA GLU A 508 12.75 22.82 2.08
C GLU A 508 12.53 21.49 2.83
N GLN A 509 12.21 20.40 2.15
CA GLN A 509 12.05 19.08 2.73
C GLN A 509 13.40 18.38 2.97
N TYR A 510 14.30 19.03 3.73
CA TYR A 510 15.50 18.37 4.21
C TYR A 510 15.17 17.31 5.27
N GLY A 511 16.03 16.31 5.39
CA GLY A 511 15.83 15.24 6.35
C GLY A 511 17.06 14.96 7.21
N GLU A 512 16.85 14.08 8.19
CA GLU A 512 17.87 13.69 9.19
C GLU A 512 18.57 12.41 8.78
N ILE A 513 19.89 12.37 9.03
CA ILE A 513 20.72 11.17 8.93
C ILE A 513 20.99 10.68 10.35
N LYS A 514 20.15 9.76 10.85
CA LYS A 514 20.32 9.21 12.20
C LYS A 514 21.54 8.31 12.28
N PRO A 515 22.41 8.47 13.31
CA PRO A 515 23.58 7.62 13.48
C PRO A 515 23.18 6.16 13.71
N ARG A 516 23.99 5.23 13.22
CA ARG A 516 23.77 3.79 13.48
C ARG A 516 24.24 3.42 14.87
N ALA A 517 23.42 2.64 15.58
CA ALA A 517 23.76 2.17 16.92
C ALA A 517 24.58 0.87 16.91
N LYS A 518 24.53 0.10 15.81
CA LYS A 518 25.18 -1.22 15.67
C LYS A 518 25.98 -1.29 14.37
N ASP A 519 27.10 -2.03 14.41
CA ASP A 519 27.93 -2.36 13.26
C ASP A 519 27.29 -3.45 12.36
N ALA A 520 28.01 -3.86 11.31
CA ALA A 520 27.54 -4.86 10.34
C ALA A 520 27.30 -6.26 10.95
N HIS A 521 27.90 -6.54 12.10
CA HIS A 521 27.75 -7.80 12.86
C HIS A 521 26.74 -7.70 14.00
N GLY A 522 26.02 -6.57 14.11
CA GLY A 522 25.02 -6.35 15.16
C GLY A 522 25.59 -5.93 16.52
N LYS A 523 26.90 -5.73 16.63
CA LYS A 523 27.56 -5.27 17.84
C LYS A 523 27.35 -3.75 18.02
N ARG A 524 27.15 -3.31 19.26
CA ARG A 524 26.96 -1.88 19.56
C ARG A 524 28.24 -1.07 19.26
N ILE A 525 28.07 0.00 18.46
CA ILE A 525 29.16 0.96 18.20
C ILE A 525 29.36 1.82 19.45
N PRO A 526 30.59 1.93 20.00
CA PRO A 526 30.89 2.80 21.13
C PRO A 526 30.54 4.27 20.81
N GLU A 527 30.16 5.05 21.82
CA GLU A 527 29.78 6.46 21.63
C GLU A 527 30.92 7.32 21.08
N ASN A 528 32.16 7.07 21.53
CA ASN A 528 33.34 7.77 21.04
C ASN A 528 33.71 7.43 19.59
N GLU A 529 33.16 6.37 19.00
CA GLU A 529 33.32 5.99 17.59
C GLU A 529 32.11 6.39 16.74
N ARG A 530 31.01 6.82 17.36
CA ARG A 530 29.76 7.11 16.65
C ARG A 530 29.78 8.50 16.02
N ILE A 531 29.27 8.61 14.80
CA ILE A 531 29.00 9.89 14.14
C ILE A 531 27.83 10.60 14.82
N ALA A 532 27.76 11.91 14.69
CA ALA A 532 26.58 12.69 15.13
C ALA A 532 25.37 12.50 14.22
N GLU A 533 24.23 13.07 14.62
CA GLU A 533 23.10 13.21 13.72
C GLU A 533 23.45 14.14 12.57
N GLY A 534 23.11 13.71 11.35
CA GLY A 534 23.40 14.40 10.11
C GLY A 534 22.17 14.94 9.41
N ARG A 535 22.40 15.57 8.24
CA ARG A 535 21.33 16.14 7.41
C ARG A 535 21.51 15.77 5.94
N TYR A 536 20.39 15.67 5.20
CA TYR A 536 20.41 15.67 3.74
C TYR A 536 19.46 16.72 3.18
N LEU A 537 19.82 17.29 2.01
CA LEU A 537 19.11 18.43 1.44
C LEU A 537 17.74 18.02 0.86
N CYS A 538 17.67 16.91 0.13
CA CYS A 538 16.46 16.47 -0.55
C CYS A 538 16.39 14.95 -0.65
N ARG A 539 15.34 14.44 -1.26
CA ARG A 539 15.28 13.04 -1.63
C ARG A 539 15.61 12.86 -3.11
N TRP A 540 16.24 11.75 -3.43
CA TRP A 540 16.63 11.41 -4.79
C TRP A 540 15.44 11.35 -5.73
N GLY A 541 15.49 12.12 -6.83
CA GLY A 541 14.46 12.10 -7.86
C GLY A 541 13.19 12.86 -7.53
N ASP A 542 13.08 13.52 -6.35
CA ASP A 542 11.95 14.39 -6.05
C ASP A 542 11.92 15.62 -6.95
N ALA A 543 10.72 16.17 -7.12
CA ALA A 543 10.55 17.46 -7.75
C ALA A 543 11.42 18.52 -7.07
N GLY A 544 12.03 19.40 -7.86
CA GLY A 544 12.95 20.41 -7.36
C GLY A 544 14.38 19.89 -7.21
N TYR A 545 14.97 20.00 -6.02
CA TYR A 545 16.38 19.65 -5.80
C TYR A 545 16.69 18.17 -6.08
N GLY A 546 15.78 17.26 -5.83
CA GLY A 546 15.99 15.83 -6.08
C GLY A 546 16.23 15.50 -7.54
N GLU A 547 15.52 16.16 -8.45
CA GLU A 547 15.71 16.03 -9.90
C GLU A 547 17.04 16.65 -10.34
N LEU A 548 17.40 17.81 -9.78
CA LEU A 548 18.70 18.45 -10.06
C LEU A 548 19.87 17.57 -9.61
N VAL A 549 19.75 16.88 -8.46
CA VAL A 549 20.77 15.91 -7.98
C VAL A 549 20.86 14.74 -8.94
N ARG A 550 19.72 14.19 -9.38
CA ARG A 550 19.67 13.07 -10.33
C ARG A 550 20.38 13.46 -11.64
N ARG A 551 20.03 14.59 -12.21
CA ARG A 551 20.61 15.10 -13.47
C ARG A 551 22.12 15.35 -13.31
N GLY A 552 22.55 16.01 -12.23
CA GLY A 552 23.95 16.30 -11.96
C GLY A 552 24.79 15.02 -11.87
N LYS A 553 24.25 13.95 -11.26
CA LYS A 553 24.98 12.69 -11.13
C LYS A 553 24.93 11.80 -12.37
N GLN A 554 23.82 11.75 -13.09
CA GLN A 554 23.63 10.82 -14.20
C GLN A 554 23.98 11.41 -15.56
N THR A 555 23.82 12.72 -15.74
CA THR A 555 23.91 13.37 -17.05
C THR A 555 25.03 14.40 -17.09
N ASP A 556 25.04 15.36 -16.16
CA ASP A 556 25.89 16.55 -16.27
C ASP A 556 27.32 16.30 -15.74
N GLY A 557 27.53 15.26 -14.89
CA GLY A 557 28.81 14.99 -14.25
C GLY A 557 29.26 16.07 -13.25
N ARG A 558 28.39 17.02 -12.92
CA ARG A 558 28.59 18.10 -11.96
C ARG A 558 27.27 18.51 -11.33
N PHE A 559 27.27 18.78 -10.04
CA PHE A 559 26.10 19.33 -9.35
C PHE A 559 25.96 20.84 -9.61
N ALA A 560 24.73 21.31 -9.86
CA ALA A 560 24.42 22.71 -10.11
C ALA A 560 24.79 23.59 -8.91
N ASP A 561 25.19 24.85 -9.16
CA ASP A 561 25.57 25.80 -8.11
C ASP A 561 24.40 26.11 -7.16
N GLU A 562 23.18 26.02 -7.66
CA GLU A 562 21.94 26.12 -6.87
C GLU A 562 21.89 25.07 -5.74
N LEU A 563 22.28 23.82 -6.01
CA LEU A 563 22.35 22.76 -5.00
C LEU A 563 23.40 23.05 -3.94
N VAL A 564 24.55 23.59 -4.33
CA VAL A 564 25.62 23.97 -3.39
C VAL A 564 25.16 25.11 -2.49
N ALA A 565 24.49 26.11 -3.05
CA ALA A 565 23.91 27.21 -2.29
C ALA A 565 22.83 26.76 -1.30
N ALA A 566 21.95 25.86 -1.73
CA ALA A 566 20.92 25.29 -0.88
C ALA A 566 21.52 24.44 0.26
N LEU A 567 22.57 23.65 -0.02
CA LEU A 567 23.29 22.87 0.96
C LEU A 567 24.00 23.76 1.98
N ALA A 568 24.59 24.87 1.54
CA ALA A 568 25.21 25.86 2.44
C ALA A 568 24.16 26.54 3.34
N GLN A 569 22.98 26.86 2.81
CA GLN A 569 21.86 27.38 3.62
C GLN A 569 21.37 26.36 4.66
N LEU A 570 21.29 25.07 4.28
CA LEU A 570 20.96 24.00 5.22
C LEU A 570 21.98 23.94 6.38
N VAL A 571 23.27 24.03 6.07
CA VAL A 571 24.35 24.07 7.08
C VAL A 571 24.24 25.34 7.95
N ALA A 572 23.98 26.50 7.37
CA ALA A 572 23.84 27.75 8.12
C ALA A 572 22.64 27.75 9.10
N ARG A 573 21.59 27.01 8.78
CA ARG A 573 20.40 26.84 9.66
C ARG A 573 20.54 25.67 10.65
N TRP A 574 21.64 24.90 10.55
CA TRP A 574 21.87 23.75 11.41
C TRP A 574 22.41 24.19 12.77
N ASN A 575 21.69 23.86 13.80
CA ASN A 575 22.09 24.17 15.18
C ASN A 575 23.11 23.11 15.67
N PHE A 576 24.39 23.34 15.38
CA PHE A 576 25.48 22.44 15.79
C PHE A 576 25.71 22.53 17.28
N GLU A 577 25.93 21.39 17.94
CA GLU A 577 26.35 21.33 19.31
C GLU A 577 27.79 21.91 19.47
N LEU A 578 28.68 21.58 18.52
CA LEU A 578 30.03 22.13 18.38
C LEU A 578 30.20 22.58 16.93
N ALA A 579 30.58 23.83 16.70
CA ALA A 579 30.75 24.38 15.37
C ALA A 579 31.82 23.62 14.57
N PRO A 580 31.51 23.22 13.30
CA PRO A 580 32.48 22.52 12.46
C PRO A 580 33.63 23.44 12.06
N VAL A 581 34.86 22.90 12.10
CA VAL A 581 36.09 23.60 11.73
C VAL A 581 36.56 23.31 10.31
N GLY A 582 35.89 22.39 9.60
CA GLY A 582 36.24 22.02 8.23
C GLY A 582 35.25 21.06 7.60
N VAL A 583 35.46 20.85 6.32
CA VAL A 583 34.68 19.92 5.49
C VAL A 583 35.60 18.81 4.98
N THR A 584 35.17 17.57 5.08
CA THR A 584 35.76 16.43 4.39
C THR A 584 34.70 15.69 3.60
N TYR A 585 35.10 14.73 2.77
CA TYR A 585 34.14 14.08 1.85
C TYR A 585 34.43 12.57 1.71
N ILE A 586 33.41 11.84 1.26
CA ILE A 586 33.54 10.42 0.92
C ILE A 586 34.18 10.28 -0.48
N PRO A 587 35.36 9.60 -0.59
CA PRO A 587 35.99 9.36 -1.90
C PRO A 587 35.17 8.37 -2.73
N SER A 588 35.05 8.65 -4.04
CA SER A 588 34.30 7.81 -4.98
C SER A 588 35.19 7.30 -6.12
N ASP A 589 35.21 5.98 -6.34
CA ASP A 589 35.97 5.38 -7.46
C ASP A 589 35.31 5.60 -8.82
N ARG A 590 33.97 5.75 -8.85
CA ARG A 590 33.20 5.90 -10.07
C ARG A 590 33.09 7.35 -10.54
N HIS A 591 33.01 8.25 -9.60
CA HIS A 591 32.87 9.69 -9.85
C HIS A 591 33.93 10.45 -9.03
N PRO A 592 35.21 10.28 -9.37
CA PRO A 592 36.31 10.77 -8.51
C PRO A 592 36.37 12.30 -8.38
N LEU A 593 35.72 13.04 -9.26
CA LEU A 593 35.69 14.52 -9.23
C LEU A 593 34.38 15.10 -8.71
N LEU A 594 33.28 14.30 -8.69
CA LEU A 594 31.95 14.83 -8.44
C LEU A 594 31.74 15.29 -6.98
N VAL A 595 32.10 14.43 -6.00
CA VAL A 595 31.97 14.78 -4.58
C VAL A 595 33.08 15.76 -4.13
N PRO A 596 34.35 15.63 -4.57
CA PRO A 596 35.37 16.65 -4.31
C PRO A 596 35.01 18.05 -4.79
N ASP A 597 34.52 18.21 -6.04
CA ASP A 597 34.07 19.50 -6.58
C ASP A 597 32.93 20.10 -5.74
N LEU A 598 31.95 19.26 -5.34
CA LEU A 598 30.87 19.68 -4.45
C LEU A 598 31.42 20.15 -3.09
N ALA A 599 32.34 19.38 -2.49
CA ALA A 599 32.94 19.69 -1.20
C ALA A 599 33.78 20.97 -1.23
N GLU A 600 34.56 21.19 -2.29
CA GLU A 600 35.36 22.41 -2.47
C GLU A 600 34.48 23.66 -2.57
N ARG A 601 33.44 23.61 -3.40
CA ARG A 601 32.51 24.74 -3.56
C ARG A 601 31.73 25.02 -2.27
N LEU A 602 31.27 23.96 -1.56
CA LEU A 602 30.58 24.11 -0.28
C LEU A 602 31.52 24.71 0.78
N ALA A 603 32.71 24.18 0.94
CA ALA A 603 33.70 24.67 1.90
C ALA A 603 34.03 26.17 1.67
N ARG A 604 34.17 26.57 0.40
CA ARG A 604 34.42 27.98 0.01
C ARG A 604 33.25 28.88 0.43
N ILE A 605 31.98 28.48 0.19
CA ILE A 605 30.81 29.27 0.59
C ILE A 605 30.72 29.39 2.12
N LEU A 606 31.03 28.30 2.84
CA LEU A 606 30.97 28.28 4.30
C LEU A 606 32.17 28.98 4.95
N GLY A 607 33.24 29.33 4.20
CA GLY A 607 34.48 29.87 4.76
C GLY A 607 35.27 28.88 5.59
N LEU A 608 35.06 27.56 5.34
CA LEU A 608 35.75 26.48 6.06
C LEU A 608 36.87 25.87 5.21
N PRO A 609 37.94 25.34 5.81
CA PRO A 609 38.93 24.57 5.07
C PRO A 609 38.39 23.25 4.59
N LEU A 610 38.85 22.80 3.41
CA LEU A 610 38.59 21.46 2.87
C LEU A 610 39.73 20.53 3.32
N PHE A 611 39.39 19.41 3.95
CA PHE A 611 40.29 18.37 4.35
C PHE A 611 40.16 17.15 3.41
N ASP A 612 41.13 16.98 2.50
CA ASP A 612 41.21 15.79 1.64
C ASP A 612 42.01 14.69 2.36
N ILE A 613 41.40 14.08 3.35
CA ILE A 613 42.06 13.18 4.32
C ILE A 613 41.61 11.72 4.27
N LEU A 614 40.47 11.41 3.58
CA LEU A 614 39.96 10.05 3.49
C LEU A 614 40.37 9.40 2.16
N GLU A 615 40.78 8.14 2.22
CA GLU A 615 40.97 7.31 1.05
C GLU A 615 40.29 5.94 1.19
N LYS A 616 40.03 5.29 0.08
CA LYS A 616 39.58 3.89 0.07
C LYS A 616 40.74 2.95 0.09
N THR A 617 40.71 1.99 1.02
CA THR A 617 41.74 0.94 1.16
C THR A 617 41.58 -0.19 0.14
N ARG A 618 40.37 -0.36 -0.38
CA ARG A 618 40.02 -1.39 -1.35
C ARG A 618 38.83 -0.94 -2.22
N ARG A 619 38.71 -1.57 -3.39
CA ARG A 619 37.53 -1.39 -4.22
C ARG A 619 36.32 -2.03 -3.55
N VAL A 620 35.20 -1.32 -3.49
CA VAL A 620 33.91 -1.79 -2.98
C VAL A 620 32.89 -1.86 -4.10
N GLU A 621 32.00 -2.83 -4.03
CA GLU A 621 30.86 -2.88 -4.93
C GLU A 621 29.88 -1.71 -4.67
N PRO A 622 29.14 -1.27 -5.67
CA PRO A 622 28.17 -0.20 -5.47
C PRO A 622 27.15 -0.57 -4.41
N GLN A 623 26.93 0.30 -3.43
CA GLN A 623 25.95 0.07 -2.36
C GLN A 623 24.54 -0.25 -2.89
N LYS A 624 24.15 0.31 -4.03
CA LYS A 624 22.86 0.02 -4.67
C LYS A 624 22.71 -1.43 -5.13
N THR A 625 23.80 -2.19 -5.30
CA THR A 625 23.76 -3.62 -5.66
C THR A 625 23.62 -4.51 -4.43
N MET A 626 23.73 -3.93 -3.21
CA MET A 626 23.53 -4.62 -1.95
C MET A 626 22.10 -4.39 -1.46
N ALA A 627 21.27 -5.41 -1.57
CA ALA A 627 19.83 -5.28 -1.37
C ALA A 627 19.40 -5.20 0.10
N ASN A 628 20.23 -5.66 1.05
CA ASN A 628 19.90 -5.59 2.46
C ASN A 628 21.00 -4.95 3.30
N SER A 629 20.63 -4.49 4.50
CA SER A 629 21.51 -3.73 5.39
C SER A 629 22.73 -4.51 5.86
N ALA A 630 22.66 -5.82 6.03
CA ALA A 630 23.80 -6.64 6.46
C ALA A 630 24.85 -6.74 5.36
N HIS A 631 24.43 -6.98 4.12
CA HIS A 631 25.33 -7.00 2.96
C HIS A 631 25.94 -5.62 2.69
N GLN A 632 25.15 -4.55 2.81
CA GLN A 632 25.63 -3.18 2.67
C GLN A 632 26.71 -2.82 3.69
N GLY A 633 26.54 -3.26 4.95
CA GLY A 633 27.53 -3.06 6.00
C GLY A 633 28.85 -3.80 5.73
N ARG A 634 28.76 -5.10 5.44
CA ARG A 634 29.93 -5.94 5.12
C ARG A 634 30.70 -5.45 3.88
N ASN A 635 29.97 -4.88 2.91
CA ASN A 635 30.58 -4.34 1.69
C ASN A 635 31.52 -3.15 1.97
N VAL A 636 31.24 -2.31 2.97
CA VAL A 636 32.07 -1.12 3.28
C VAL A 636 32.91 -1.26 4.54
N GLU A 637 32.79 -2.35 5.27
CA GLU A 637 33.58 -2.62 6.46
C GLU A 637 35.08 -2.59 6.15
N GLY A 638 35.84 -1.74 6.88
CA GLY A 638 37.28 -1.56 6.66
C GLY A 638 37.67 -0.97 5.30
N ALA A 639 36.72 -0.40 4.55
CA ALA A 639 36.97 0.14 3.21
C ALA A 639 37.57 1.56 3.20
N PHE A 640 37.74 2.22 4.36
CA PHE A 640 38.23 3.57 4.48
C PHE A 640 39.41 3.65 5.42
N ALA A 641 40.35 4.55 5.13
CA ALA A 641 41.48 4.91 5.98
C ALA A 641 41.82 6.40 5.81
N LEU A 642 42.65 6.94 6.73
CA LEU A 642 43.26 8.22 6.48
C LEU A 642 44.35 8.09 5.41
N ARG A 643 44.38 9.05 4.51
CA ARG A 643 45.39 9.15 3.47
C ARG A 643 46.77 9.43 4.10
N SER A 644 47.72 8.58 3.80
CA SER A 644 49.09 8.67 4.42
C SER A 644 49.81 9.99 4.15
N SER A 645 49.47 10.70 3.08
CA SER A 645 50.03 11.99 2.67
C SER A 645 49.28 13.20 3.20
N SER A 646 48.18 13.01 3.97
CA SER A 646 47.35 14.11 4.44
C SER A 646 48.01 14.86 5.60
N VAL A 647 47.95 16.20 5.56
CA VAL A 647 48.33 17.05 6.69
C VAL A 647 47.08 17.28 7.52
N LEU A 648 47.03 16.67 8.68
CA LEU A 648 45.95 16.92 9.63
C LEU A 648 46.08 18.31 10.25
N PRO A 649 44.98 19.00 10.58
CA PRO A 649 45.03 20.25 11.32
C PRO A 649 45.73 20.04 12.71
N VAL A 650 46.44 21.08 13.18
CA VAL A 650 47.18 21.02 14.45
C VAL A 650 46.25 20.75 15.63
N GLU A 651 45.02 21.26 15.58
CA GLU A 651 43.94 20.95 16.52
C GLU A 651 42.80 20.31 15.78
N LEU A 652 42.44 19.08 16.18
CA LEU A 652 41.32 18.36 15.62
C LEU A 652 40.00 18.90 16.21
N GLY A 653 39.16 19.45 15.38
CA GLY A 653 37.81 19.93 15.74
C GLY A 653 36.71 19.14 15.06
N PRO A 654 35.44 19.49 15.32
CA PRO A 654 34.30 18.89 14.62
C PRO A 654 34.37 19.11 13.12
N VAL A 655 33.96 18.10 12.32
CA VAL A 655 34.02 18.19 10.86
C VAL A 655 32.69 17.78 10.22
N ILE A 656 32.38 18.38 9.07
CA ILE A 656 31.30 17.93 8.18
C ILE A 656 31.85 16.85 7.25
N LEU A 657 31.21 15.66 7.27
CA LEU A 657 31.50 14.56 6.34
C LEU A 657 30.47 14.54 5.24
N LEU A 658 30.87 14.97 4.03
CA LEU A 658 29.99 15.14 2.88
C LEU A 658 29.97 13.90 2.00
N ASP A 659 28.76 13.49 1.58
CA ASP A 659 28.52 12.51 0.52
C ASP A 659 27.49 13.08 -0.49
N ASP A 660 27.40 12.50 -1.66
CA ASP A 660 26.38 12.92 -2.64
C ASP A 660 25.01 12.30 -2.32
N ILE A 661 24.98 11.00 -1.96
CA ILE A 661 23.74 10.26 -1.72
C ILE A 661 23.89 9.37 -0.48
N VAL A 662 22.93 9.46 0.43
CA VAL A 662 22.81 8.55 1.55
C VAL A 662 21.65 7.56 1.34
N ASP A 663 21.93 6.26 1.53
CA ASP A 663 20.94 5.18 1.54
C ASP A 663 20.87 4.56 2.94
N SER A 664 21.58 3.48 3.16
CA SER A 664 21.61 2.75 4.45
C SER A 664 22.48 3.36 5.53
N ARG A 665 23.18 4.43 5.24
CA ARG A 665 24.10 5.16 6.12
C ARG A 665 25.42 4.42 6.43
N TRP A 666 25.64 3.20 5.90
CA TRP A 666 26.85 2.42 6.19
C TRP A 666 28.14 3.12 5.76
N THR A 667 28.16 3.72 4.57
CA THR A 667 29.31 4.47 4.05
C THR A 667 29.72 5.59 5.00
N LEU A 668 28.74 6.43 5.40
CA LEU A 668 28.96 7.53 6.34
C LEU A 668 29.37 7.03 7.73
N THR A 669 28.79 5.89 8.17
CA THR A 669 29.16 5.28 9.47
C THR A 669 30.61 4.81 9.48
N GLU A 670 31.04 4.03 8.48
CA GLU A 670 32.39 3.47 8.44
C GLU A 670 33.47 4.56 8.24
N ALA A 671 33.23 5.47 7.27
CA ALA A 671 34.17 6.58 7.07
C ALA A 671 34.23 7.52 8.29
N GLY A 672 33.08 7.79 8.90
CA GLY A 672 33.00 8.62 10.10
C GLY A 672 33.68 7.97 11.33
N ARG A 673 33.60 6.64 11.47
CA ARG A 673 34.33 5.89 12.51
C ARG A 673 35.83 6.04 12.37
N VAL A 674 36.35 6.00 11.14
CA VAL A 674 37.78 6.26 10.90
C VAL A 674 38.18 7.63 11.43
N LEU A 675 37.42 8.68 11.13
CA LEU A 675 37.70 10.04 11.63
C LEU A 675 37.58 10.11 13.16
N ARG A 676 36.58 9.47 13.75
CA ARG A 676 36.41 9.45 15.22
C ARG A 676 37.57 8.75 15.94
N LEU A 677 38.04 7.64 15.38
CA LEU A 677 39.23 6.89 15.96
C LEU A 677 40.51 7.68 15.83
N GLU A 678 40.67 8.53 14.83
CA GLU A 678 41.82 9.42 14.67
C GLU A 678 41.74 10.71 15.52
N GLY A 679 40.68 10.86 16.34
CA GLY A 679 40.57 11.91 17.34
C GLY A 679 39.71 13.11 16.96
N PHE A 680 38.99 13.09 15.84
CA PHE A 680 38.00 14.13 15.56
C PHE A 680 36.84 14.07 16.58
N PRO A 681 36.58 15.15 17.35
CA PRO A 681 35.64 15.09 18.48
C PRO A 681 34.21 14.86 18.07
N THR A 682 33.82 15.30 16.87
CA THR A 682 32.49 15.10 16.31
C THR A 682 32.54 15.07 14.78
N VAL A 683 31.78 14.19 14.15
CA VAL A 683 31.61 14.08 12.69
C VAL A 683 30.16 14.25 12.35
N TYR A 684 29.81 15.29 11.61
CA TYR A 684 28.46 15.60 11.14
C TYR A 684 28.25 15.13 9.71
N PRO A 685 27.49 14.05 9.48
CA PRO A 685 27.18 13.60 8.12
C PRO A 685 26.29 14.61 7.38
N LEU A 686 26.65 14.91 6.14
CA LEU A 686 25.86 15.76 5.24
C LEU A 686 25.76 15.09 3.87
N ALA A 687 24.57 15.12 3.25
CA ALA A 687 24.39 14.61 1.90
C ALA A 687 23.49 15.51 1.07
N LEU A 688 23.64 15.48 -0.28
CA LEU A 688 22.70 16.15 -1.16
C LEU A 688 21.35 15.42 -1.13
N ALA A 689 21.34 14.12 -1.30
CA ALA A 689 20.09 13.39 -1.37
C ALA A 689 20.07 12.11 -0.55
N SER A 690 18.85 11.68 -0.15
CA SER A 690 18.62 10.36 0.44
C SER A 690 17.78 9.49 -0.51
N THR A 691 18.18 8.21 -0.65
CA THR A 691 17.36 7.16 -1.29
C THR A 691 16.64 6.30 -0.26
N ALA A 692 16.88 6.50 1.06
CA ALA A 692 16.18 5.77 2.11
C ALA A 692 14.68 6.04 2.08
N GLN A 693 13.89 4.96 2.07
CA GLN A 693 12.42 4.94 2.06
C GLN A 693 11.84 5.17 3.45
#